data_4b33515fc028401a5a9e2a2813dceae4
#
_entry.id   4b33515fc028401a5a9e2a2813dceae4
#
_cell.length_a   1.000
_cell.length_b   1.000
_cell.length_c   1.000
_cell.angle_alpha   90.00
_cell.angle_beta   90.00
_cell.angle_gamma   90.00
#
_symmetry.space_group_name_H-M   'P 1'
#
loop_
_entity.id
_entity.type
_entity.pdbx_description
1 polymer ?
#
loop_
_entity_poly.entity_id
_entity_poly.type
_entity_poly.pdbx_seq_one_letter_code
_entity_poly.pdbx_strand_id
1 'polypeptide(L)'
;ISINFVIRLLRNRMWKKLRGLNTLRMHFECPPLPSPGVIYLKNMVTQHWSEGDGTSTETPVNNIPEEDRQFIRDNIVEAIIHSPERIRVQLTTCIHHMIKHDYPGKWTAIVDKIGFYLQSDNSAGWLGILLCLYQLVKNYEYKKPDERSPLVAAMQIFMPMLKDRFIQLLPDPSSESVLVQKQIFKILYALFQYNLPLELINRQNLTEWMEILKTVVDRDVPPETLQVDEDERPELPWWKCKKWALHILARLFERYGSPGNTTKEYTEFADLFLKGYAVAAQQVLLKVLYQYKEKQYVAPRVLQQTLNYINQGIAHAVTWKNLKPHIQGIIQDVVFPLMCYTDSDQELWEEDPYEYIRMKFDVFEDFISPTTAAQTLLFTSCNKRKEVLQKTMGFCYQILTEPTSDPRKKDGALHMIGSLAEILLKKKVYKDQMEFMLQNHVFTLFRSELGYMRARACWVLHYFCEVKFKSDQNLQTALELTRLCLINDNEMPVKVEAAIALYLSLHCQTQTHHRSKEYITPFIRPVMQALLHIVRETENDDLTNVIQKMICEYSEEVTPIAVEMTQHLAMTFNQVIQTGPDEEGGDDKAVTAMGILNTIDTLLSVVEDHKEITQQLEGICLQVIGTVLQQHVLDMMPLLHNYVTVDTDTLLSDTKYLEIIYSMCKKVLTGDPGEDPECHAAKLLEVVILQCKGRGIDQVVPLFVTAALERLTREVKTSELRTMCLQVAIAALYYSPPLLLNTLENLRFPNNTEPITNHFISQWLKDVDCFLGLHDRKICVLGLCALIDLEQRPQAVNQVAGQLLPAAILLFNGLKRAYACQAENENEDEDGDGDGEEDEENGTAFMLAKHAGEDGDDEDWDEDDAEETALEGYTTAVDDEDNLVDEYQIFKAILQSKETTFQAHKASDGSSS
;
A
#
# COMPACT_ATOMS: atom_id res chain seq x y z
N ILE A 1 -27.58 26.40 19.58
CA ILE A 1 -27.57 25.11 20.30
C ILE A 1 -26.20 24.45 20.21
N SER A 2 -25.56 24.40 19.04
CA SER A 2 -24.26 23.74 18.84
C SER A 2 -23.09 24.38 19.60
N ILE A 3 -23.02 25.71 19.63
CA ILE A 3 -21.98 26.45 20.38
C ILE A 3 -22.18 26.27 21.90
N ASN A 4 -23.42 26.32 22.35
CA ASN A 4 -23.77 26.08 23.76
C ASN A 4 -23.56 24.63 24.20
N PHE A 5 -23.60 23.66 23.29
CA PHE A 5 -23.30 22.27 23.56
C PHE A 5 -21.80 22.06 23.86
N VAL A 6 -20.93 22.53 22.97
CA VAL A 6 -19.48 22.47 23.19
C VAL A 6 -19.07 23.29 24.42
N ILE A 7 -19.64 24.47 24.62
CA ILE A 7 -19.37 25.32 25.79
C ILE A 7 -19.89 24.68 27.09
N ARG A 8 -20.99 23.93 27.08
CA ARG A 8 -21.52 23.23 28.26
C ARG A 8 -20.67 22.01 28.62
N LEU A 9 -20.20 21.22 27.60
CA LEU A 9 -19.24 20.16 27.82
C LEU A 9 -17.92 20.70 28.43
N LEU A 10 -17.43 21.81 27.90
CA LEU A 10 -16.19 22.46 28.38
C LEU A 10 -16.39 23.13 29.77
N ARG A 11 -17.58 23.65 30.13
CA ARG A 11 -17.83 24.33 31.42
C ARG A 11 -18.08 23.40 32.60
N ASN A 12 -18.71 22.25 32.43
CA ASN A 12 -19.25 21.52 33.59
C ASN A 12 -18.26 20.59 34.31
N ARG A 13 -17.23 20.05 33.71
CA ARG A 13 -16.25 19.19 34.44
C ARG A 13 -14.79 19.33 34.02
N MET A 14 -14.46 19.65 32.79
CA MET A 14 -13.08 19.70 32.33
C MET A 14 -12.31 20.91 32.88
N TRP A 15 -12.96 22.06 33.12
CA TRP A 15 -12.31 23.23 33.72
C TRP A 15 -11.81 23.00 35.16
N LYS A 16 -12.30 22.02 35.87
CA LYS A 16 -11.80 21.69 37.19
C LYS A 16 -10.46 20.95 37.18
N LYS A 17 -10.18 20.17 36.11
CA LYS A 17 -8.89 19.47 35.92
C LYS A 17 -7.82 20.35 35.27
N LEU A 18 -8.20 21.31 34.42
CA LEU A 18 -7.28 22.22 33.71
C LEU A 18 -6.79 23.42 34.55
N ARG A 19 -7.21 23.59 35.78
CA ARG A 19 -6.70 24.64 36.69
C ARG A 19 -5.20 24.55 37.04
N GLY A 20 -4.55 23.46 36.61
CA GLY A 20 -3.10 23.29 36.78
C GLY A 20 -2.24 23.92 35.67
N LEU A 21 -2.82 24.32 34.53
CA LEU A 21 -2.12 24.93 33.39
C LEU A 21 -2.47 26.42 33.26
N ASN A 22 -1.72 27.25 33.98
CA ASN A 22 -1.91 28.71 34.08
C ASN A 22 -1.64 29.51 32.79
N THR A 23 -1.34 28.90 31.67
CA THR A 23 -0.90 29.55 30.41
C THR A 23 -2.01 29.84 29.41
N LEU A 24 -3.22 29.34 29.59
CA LEU A 24 -4.33 29.49 28.64
C LEU A 24 -5.35 30.59 29.00
N ARG A 25 -5.04 31.44 30.00
CA ARG A 25 -6.01 32.43 30.53
C ARG A 25 -6.10 33.75 29.77
N MET A 26 -5.27 34.01 28.80
CA MET A 26 -5.10 35.34 28.20
C MET A 26 -5.81 35.56 26.84
N HIS A 27 -6.63 34.65 26.33
CA HIS A 27 -7.20 34.80 24.97
C HIS A 27 -8.72 34.67 24.85
N PHE A 28 -9.47 34.86 25.92
CA PHE A 28 -10.93 34.62 25.90
C PHE A 28 -11.83 35.88 26.00
N GLU A 29 -11.34 37.07 25.67
CA GLU A 29 -12.14 38.31 25.67
C GLU A 29 -12.60 38.83 24.30
N CYS A 30 -12.34 38.11 23.17
CA CYS A 30 -12.96 38.38 21.86
C CYS A 30 -13.94 37.26 21.49
N PRO A 31 -15.07 37.52 20.78
CA PRO A 31 -15.98 36.50 20.31
C PRO A 31 -15.27 35.67 19.23
N PRO A 32 -14.93 34.44 19.53
CA PRO A 32 -13.96 33.74 18.74
C PRO A 32 -14.55 32.62 17.95
N LEU A 33 -13.83 32.22 16.98
CA LEU A 33 -13.93 31.02 16.21
C LEU A 33 -14.22 29.78 17.08
N PRO A 34 -15.32 29.07 16.85
CA PRO A 34 -15.69 27.86 17.60
C PRO A 34 -14.81 26.64 17.28
N SER A 35 -13.81 26.80 16.40
CA SER A 35 -12.94 25.72 15.87
C SER A 35 -12.05 25.02 16.90
N PRO A 36 -11.34 25.67 17.83
CA PRO A 36 -10.41 24.96 18.74
C PRO A 36 -11.12 24.00 19.70
N GLY A 37 -12.31 24.33 20.15
CA GLY A 37 -13.06 23.48 21.08
C GLY A 37 -13.59 22.20 20.46
N VAL A 38 -13.95 22.23 19.17
CA VAL A 38 -14.44 21.06 18.43
C VAL A 38 -13.27 20.16 18.01
N ILE A 39 -12.12 20.73 17.64
CA ILE A 39 -10.90 19.97 17.38
C ILE A 39 -10.46 19.23 18.66
N TYR A 40 -10.51 19.90 19.80
CA TYR A 40 -10.20 19.25 21.08
C TYR A 40 -11.19 18.11 21.39
N LEU A 41 -12.50 18.32 21.16
CA LEU A 41 -13.51 17.26 21.33
C LEU A 41 -13.21 16.07 20.40
N LYS A 42 -12.87 16.35 19.13
CA LYS A 42 -12.50 15.31 18.16
C LYS A 42 -11.30 14.50 18.67
N ASN A 43 -10.21 15.14 19.01
CA ASN A 43 -9.01 14.47 19.50
C ASN A 43 -9.27 13.65 20.77
N MET A 44 -10.08 14.18 21.69
CA MET A 44 -10.48 13.47 22.91
C MET A 44 -11.33 12.23 22.63
N VAL A 45 -12.28 12.33 21.70
CA VAL A 45 -13.12 11.19 21.29
C VAL A 45 -12.27 10.15 20.56
N THR A 46 -11.43 10.58 19.64
CA THR A 46 -10.55 9.66 18.87
C THR A 46 -9.60 8.88 19.77
N GLN A 47 -9.00 9.53 20.77
CA GLN A 47 -7.97 8.93 21.62
C GLN A 47 -8.51 8.20 22.87
N HIS A 48 -9.71 8.53 23.34
CA HIS A 48 -10.18 8.10 24.69
C HIS A 48 -11.63 7.58 24.69
N TRP A 49 -12.21 7.25 23.52
CA TRP A 49 -13.58 6.72 23.46
C TRP A 49 -13.63 5.22 23.75
N SER A 50 -12.68 4.43 23.30
CA SER A 50 -12.61 2.99 23.61
C SER A 50 -12.26 2.77 25.09
N GLU A 51 -12.93 1.81 25.73
CA GLU A 51 -12.45 1.26 27.00
C GLU A 51 -11.27 0.37 26.63
N GLY A 52 -10.05 0.70 27.06
CA GLY A 52 -8.95 -0.22 26.97
C GLY A 52 -9.34 -1.57 27.58
N ASP A 53 -9.03 -2.66 26.90
CA ASP A 53 -9.29 -4.00 27.40
C ASP A 53 -8.81 -4.13 28.85
N GLY A 54 -9.71 -4.57 29.71
CA GLY A 54 -9.58 -4.50 31.18
C GLY A 54 -8.52 -5.42 31.78
N THR A 55 -7.39 -5.62 31.10
CA THR A 55 -6.27 -6.45 31.58
C THR A 55 -5.10 -5.65 32.16
N SER A 56 -5.08 -4.32 32.04
CA SER A 56 -4.05 -3.50 32.70
C SER A 56 -4.54 -2.97 34.05
N THR A 57 -3.92 -3.41 35.13
CA THR A 57 -4.12 -2.97 36.53
C THR A 57 -3.48 -1.60 36.84
N GLU A 58 -3.18 -0.79 35.84
CA GLU A 58 -2.65 0.56 36.04
C GLU A 58 -3.70 1.64 35.73
N THR A 59 -3.78 2.58 36.64
CA THR A 59 -4.72 3.70 36.78
C THR A 59 -5.24 4.24 35.45
N PRO A 60 -6.58 4.38 35.30
CA PRO A 60 -7.20 4.94 34.08
C PRO A 60 -6.88 6.44 33.98
N VAL A 61 -5.79 6.76 33.33
CA VAL A 61 -5.36 8.13 33.06
C VAL A 61 -6.14 8.64 31.83
N ASN A 62 -7.32 9.15 32.01
CA ASN A 62 -8.10 9.96 31.05
C ASN A 62 -9.24 9.28 30.24
N ASN A 63 -9.78 8.15 30.61
CA ASN A 63 -11.03 7.67 29.96
C ASN A 63 -12.18 8.66 30.18
N ILE A 64 -12.98 8.90 29.13
CA ILE A 64 -14.17 9.72 29.18
C ILE A 64 -15.21 9.00 30.09
N PRO A 65 -15.69 9.61 31.20
CA PRO A 65 -16.70 8.99 32.06
C PRO A 65 -17.96 8.62 31.29
N GLU A 66 -18.60 7.50 31.60
CA GLU A 66 -19.80 7.02 30.90
C GLU A 66 -20.94 8.05 30.90
N GLU A 67 -21.08 8.84 31.96
CA GLU A 67 -22.07 9.94 31.99
C GLU A 67 -21.79 11.00 30.91
N ASP A 68 -20.53 11.30 30.65
CA ASP A 68 -20.11 12.25 29.61
C ASP A 68 -20.26 11.63 28.23
N ARG A 69 -19.93 10.33 28.06
CA ARG A 69 -20.17 9.57 26.81
C ARG A 69 -21.68 9.57 26.48
N GLN A 70 -22.52 9.26 27.45
CA GLN A 70 -23.96 9.27 27.22
C GLN A 70 -24.45 10.67 26.84
N PHE A 71 -23.94 11.71 27.48
CA PHE A 71 -24.31 13.09 27.14
C PHE A 71 -23.89 13.45 25.71
N ILE A 72 -22.70 12.98 25.25
CA ILE A 72 -22.23 13.18 23.86
C ILE A 72 -23.14 12.41 22.90
N ARG A 73 -23.44 11.12 23.14
CA ARG A 73 -24.36 10.32 22.31
C ARG A 73 -25.73 10.97 22.16
N ASP A 74 -26.24 11.56 23.23
CA ASP A 74 -27.57 12.18 23.25
C ASP A 74 -27.66 13.47 22.43
N ASN A 75 -26.53 14.14 22.17
CA ASN A 75 -26.53 15.50 21.62
C ASN A 75 -25.74 15.66 20.31
N ILE A 76 -24.87 14.71 19.92
CA ILE A 76 -23.96 14.90 18.79
C ILE A 76 -24.69 14.99 17.44
N VAL A 77 -25.77 14.24 17.26
CA VAL A 77 -26.57 14.25 16.03
C VAL A 77 -27.16 15.63 15.78
N GLU A 78 -27.78 16.20 16.81
CA GLU A 78 -28.34 17.55 16.77
C GLU A 78 -27.28 18.62 16.59
N ALA A 79 -26.11 18.41 17.17
CA ALA A 79 -24.96 19.31 16.96
C ALA A 79 -24.48 19.29 15.49
N ILE A 80 -24.42 18.13 14.86
CA ILE A 80 -24.05 17.97 13.43
C ILE A 80 -25.08 18.68 12.54
N ILE A 81 -26.38 18.47 12.79
CA ILE A 81 -27.47 19.07 12.01
C ILE A 81 -27.43 20.60 12.02
N HIS A 82 -27.12 21.19 13.17
CA HIS A 82 -27.22 22.65 13.37
C HIS A 82 -25.87 23.39 13.24
N SER A 83 -24.79 22.69 12.92
CA SER A 83 -23.45 23.28 12.83
C SER A 83 -23.10 23.75 11.42
N PRO A 84 -22.28 24.82 11.30
CA PRO A 84 -21.62 25.18 10.03
C PRO A 84 -20.70 24.06 9.55
N GLU A 85 -20.40 24.04 8.26
CA GLU A 85 -19.65 22.98 7.58
C GLU A 85 -18.32 22.64 8.27
N ARG A 86 -17.47 23.62 8.57
CA ARG A 86 -16.15 23.42 9.22
C ARG A 86 -16.25 22.72 10.59
N ILE A 87 -17.31 22.96 11.34
CA ILE A 87 -17.56 22.29 12.63
C ILE A 87 -18.18 20.92 12.38
N ARG A 88 -19.07 20.82 11.41
CA ARG A 88 -19.75 19.57 11.04
C ARG A 88 -18.77 18.48 10.65
N VAL A 89 -17.71 18.80 9.90
CA VAL A 89 -16.66 17.86 9.53
C VAL A 89 -15.99 17.24 10.77
N GLN A 90 -15.60 18.03 11.76
CA GLN A 90 -14.97 17.53 12.97
C GLN A 90 -15.93 16.68 13.83
N LEU A 91 -17.21 17.04 13.89
CA LEU A 91 -18.22 16.27 14.61
C LEU A 91 -18.57 14.95 13.90
N THR A 92 -18.47 14.91 12.55
CA THR A 92 -18.65 13.66 11.79
C THR A 92 -17.51 12.68 12.03
N THR A 93 -16.30 13.13 12.26
CA THR A 93 -15.20 12.28 12.72
C THR A 93 -15.47 11.70 14.11
N CYS A 94 -15.97 12.53 15.05
CA CYS A 94 -16.37 12.02 16.38
C CYS A 94 -17.44 10.93 16.27
N ILE A 95 -18.50 11.15 15.47
CA ILE A 95 -19.59 10.17 15.36
C ILE A 95 -19.13 8.87 14.70
N HIS A 96 -18.17 8.94 13.78
CA HIS A 96 -17.53 7.76 13.17
C HIS A 96 -16.91 6.86 14.26
N HIS A 97 -16.02 7.41 15.09
CA HIS A 97 -15.38 6.66 16.17
C HIS A 97 -16.39 6.15 17.21
N MET A 98 -17.41 6.94 17.53
CA MET A 98 -18.46 6.50 18.47
C MET A 98 -19.26 5.32 17.91
N ILE A 99 -19.62 5.33 16.63
CA ILE A 99 -20.35 4.24 15.98
C ILE A 99 -19.48 2.97 15.95
N LYS A 100 -18.19 3.09 15.61
CA LYS A 100 -17.25 1.97 15.56
C LYS A 100 -17.24 1.15 16.87
N HIS A 101 -17.32 1.81 18.02
CA HIS A 101 -17.20 1.18 19.33
C HIS A 101 -18.54 0.91 20.04
N ASP A 102 -19.58 1.68 19.75
CA ASP A 102 -20.83 1.65 20.53
C ASP A 102 -22.02 1.04 19.78
N TYR A 103 -22.02 1.03 18.45
CA TYR A 103 -23.14 0.48 17.69
C TYR A 103 -22.86 -0.99 17.27
N PRO A 104 -23.85 -1.90 17.41
CA PRO A 104 -25.20 -1.68 17.93
C PRO A 104 -25.32 -1.75 19.47
N GLY A 105 -24.30 -2.26 20.18
CA GLY A 105 -24.38 -2.67 21.58
C GLY A 105 -24.81 -1.57 22.55
N LYS A 106 -24.02 -0.49 22.63
CA LYS A 106 -24.23 0.60 23.62
C LYS A 106 -25.05 1.77 23.06
N TRP A 107 -25.26 1.85 21.73
CA TRP A 107 -25.91 3.04 21.10
C TRP A 107 -26.90 2.69 19.97
N THR A 108 -27.87 1.84 20.24
CA THR A 108 -28.95 1.52 19.29
C THR A 108 -29.82 2.74 18.96
N ALA A 109 -29.99 3.68 19.92
CA ALA A 109 -30.80 4.88 19.76
C ALA A 109 -30.38 5.81 18.59
N ILE A 110 -29.20 5.64 18.03
CA ILE A 110 -28.76 6.41 16.86
C ILE A 110 -29.65 6.14 15.64
N VAL A 111 -30.12 4.90 15.45
CA VAL A 111 -31.04 4.52 14.36
C VAL A 111 -32.37 5.25 14.50
N ASP A 112 -32.95 5.29 15.72
CA ASP A 112 -34.21 5.99 15.97
C ASP A 112 -34.07 7.49 15.72
N LYS A 113 -32.94 8.10 16.13
CA LYS A 113 -32.67 9.52 15.89
C LYS A 113 -32.56 9.83 14.41
N ILE A 114 -31.81 9.02 13.65
CA ILE A 114 -31.66 9.16 12.19
C ILE A 114 -33.06 9.07 11.55
N GLY A 115 -33.84 8.04 11.89
CA GLY A 115 -35.19 7.85 11.37
C GLY A 115 -36.12 9.03 11.67
N PHE A 116 -36.08 9.58 12.89
CA PHE A 116 -36.87 10.75 13.29
C PHE A 116 -36.58 11.98 12.41
N TYR A 117 -35.28 12.28 12.16
CA TYR A 117 -34.93 13.44 11.34
C TYR A 117 -35.14 13.19 9.84
N LEU A 118 -35.04 11.96 9.35
CA LEU A 118 -35.35 11.61 7.96
C LEU A 118 -36.87 11.74 7.65
N GLN A 119 -37.75 11.66 8.66
CA GLN A 119 -39.18 11.91 8.50
C GLN A 119 -39.53 13.39 8.52
N SER A 120 -38.65 14.27 8.99
CA SER A 120 -38.89 15.69 9.09
C SER A 120 -38.92 16.36 7.72
N ASP A 121 -39.86 17.30 7.53
CA ASP A 121 -39.93 18.15 6.34
C ASP A 121 -38.90 19.30 6.33
N ASN A 122 -38.11 19.45 7.40
CA ASN A 122 -37.08 20.48 7.51
C ASN A 122 -35.88 20.15 6.65
N SER A 123 -35.80 20.72 5.46
CA SER A 123 -34.72 20.51 4.48
C SER A 123 -33.34 20.88 5.03
N ALA A 124 -33.24 21.88 5.89
CA ALA A 124 -31.96 22.33 6.47
C ALA A 124 -31.26 21.28 7.33
N GLY A 125 -31.98 20.34 7.91
CA GLY A 125 -31.42 19.24 8.72
C GLY A 125 -30.98 18.02 7.92
N TRP A 126 -31.42 17.88 6.67
CA TRP A 126 -31.23 16.66 5.89
C TRP A 126 -29.77 16.36 5.59
N LEU A 127 -29.00 17.35 5.17
CA LEU A 127 -27.58 17.12 4.88
C LEU A 127 -26.82 16.63 6.12
N GLY A 128 -27.07 17.23 7.29
CA GLY A 128 -26.42 16.80 8.55
C GLY A 128 -26.78 15.37 8.95
N ILE A 129 -28.05 14.98 8.83
CA ILE A 129 -28.46 13.62 9.19
C ILE A 129 -27.99 12.56 8.19
N LEU A 130 -27.90 12.91 6.91
CA LEU A 130 -27.34 12.04 5.89
C LEU A 130 -25.82 11.81 6.10
N LEU A 131 -25.11 12.79 6.64
CA LEU A 131 -23.70 12.61 7.02
C LEU A 131 -23.57 11.62 8.19
N CYS A 132 -24.48 11.68 9.19
CA CYS A 132 -24.51 10.69 10.27
C CYS A 132 -24.81 9.28 9.74
N LEU A 133 -25.80 9.15 8.85
CA LEU A 133 -26.12 7.88 8.20
C LEU A 133 -24.96 7.36 7.35
N TYR A 134 -24.24 8.25 6.66
CA TYR A 134 -23.05 7.88 5.90
C TYR A 134 -21.96 7.25 6.80
N GLN A 135 -21.72 7.84 7.97
CA GLN A 135 -20.75 7.26 8.92
C GLN A 135 -21.19 5.89 9.46
N LEU A 136 -22.50 5.69 9.67
CA LEU A 136 -23.03 4.38 10.04
C LEU A 136 -22.74 3.34 8.95
N VAL A 137 -23.02 3.67 7.69
CA VAL A 137 -22.78 2.75 6.56
C VAL A 137 -21.28 2.48 6.37
N LYS A 138 -20.45 3.52 6.49
CA LYS A 138 -18.99 3.42 6.35
C LYS A 138 -18.37 2.47 7.39
N ASN A 139 -18.82 2.47 8.61
CA ASN A 139 -18.36 1.54 9.65
C ASN A 139 -18.66 0.06 9.36
N TYR A 140 -19.49 -0.22 8.37
CA TYR A 140 -19.85 -1.58 7.96
C TYR A 140 -19.38 -1.93 6.55
N GLU A 141 -18.63 -1.03 5.91
CA GLU A 141 -18.24 -1.18 4.50
C GLU A 141 -17.40 -2.44 4.26
N TYR A 142 -16.43 -2.72 5.14
CA TYR A 142 -15.50 -3.85 5.05
C TYR A 142 -15.92 -5.07 5.87
N LYS A 143 -16.97 -4.98 6.69
CA LYS A 143 -17.42 -6.11 7.51
C LYS A 143 -17.97 -7.26 6.67
N LYS A 144 -17.73 -8.49 7.14
CA LYS A 144 -18.26 -9.71 6.51
C LYS A 144 -19.78 -9.71 6.43
N PRO A 145 -20.42 -10.40 5.48
CA PRO A 145 -21.88 -10.38 5.29
C PRO A 145 -22.68 -10.73 6.54
N ASP A 146 -22.24 -11.69 7.34
CA ASP A 146 -22.86 -12.12 8.61
C ASP A 146 -22.81 -11.04 9.69
N GLU A 147 -21.80 -10.22 9.73
CA GLU A 147 -21.68 -9.11 10.69
C GLU A 147 -22.48 -7.86 10.30
N ARG A 148 -22.96 -7.78 9.05
CA ARG A 148 -23.71 -6.62 8.53
C ARG A 148 -25.20 -6.59 8.90
N SER A 149 -25.70 -7.61 9.59
CA SER A 149 -27.13 -7.69 9.99
C SER A 149 -27.67 -6.44 10.70
N PRO A 150 -26.96 -5.76 11.63
CA PRO A 150 -27.46 -4.53 12.26
C PRO A 150 -27.63 -3.37 11.27
N LEU A 151 -26.70 -3.24 10.31
CA LEU A 151 -26.79 -2.24 9.24
C LEU A 151 -27.96 -2.55 8.30
N VAL A 152 -28.11 -3.81 7.87
CA VAL A 152 -29.21 -4.23 6.98
C VAL A 152 -30.56 -3.95 7.62
N ALA A 153 -30.73 -4.26 8.89
CA ALA A 153 -31.96 -3.96 9.64
C ALA A 153 -32.26 -2.44 9.69
N ALA A 154 -31.25 -1.61 9.92
CA ALA A 154 -31.39 -0.16 9.88
C ALA A 154 -31.75 0.35 8.47
N MET A 155 -31.07 -0.18 7.44
CA MET A 155 -31.31 0.22 6.06
C MET A 155 -32.66 -0.24 5.50
N GLN A 156 -33.24 -1.33 6.00
CA GLN A 156 -34.66 -1.68 5.69
C GLN A 156 -35.61 -0.55 6.03
N ILE A 157 -35.34 0.20 7.10
CA ILE A 157 -36.13 1.37 7.52
C ILE A 157 -35.79 2.60 6.66
N PHE A 158 -34.51 2.84 6.40
CA PHE A 158 -34.05 4.09 5.79
C PHE A 158 -34.18 4.11 4.27
N MET A 159 -34.00 3.00 3.58
CA MET A 159 -34.02 2.94 2.11
C MET A 159 -35.31 3.49 1.48
N PRO A 160 -36.50 3.17 1.97
CA PRO A 160 -37.74 3.79 1.48
C PRO A 160 -37.74 5.30 1.66
N MET A 161 -37.37 5.80 2.85
CA MET A 161 -37.32 7.24 3.16
C MET A 161 -36.36 8.00 2.25
N LEU A 162 -35.15 7.43 2.03
CA LEU A 162 -34.14 8.01 1.13
C LEU A 162 -34.66 8.10 -0.31
N LYS A 163 -35.32 7.04 -0.78
CA LYS A 163 -35.89 6.98 -2.13
C LYS A 163 -37.00 8.03 -2.31
N ASP A 164 -37.95 8.07 -1.40
CA ASP A 164 -39.08 9.03 -1.46
C ASP A 164 -38.57 10.48 -1.45
N ARG A 165 -37.59 10.79 -0.59
CA ARG A 165 -36.97 12.11 -0.57
C ARG A 165 -36.22 12.41 -1.85
N PHE A 166 -35.51 11.43 -2.39
CA PHE A 166 -34.80 11.61 -3.68
C PHE A 166 -35.77 11.97 -4.80
N ILE A 167 -36.89 11.24 -4.90
CA ILE A 167 -37.94 11.49 -5.91
C ILE A 167 -38.52 12.90 -5.73
N GLN A 168 -38.77 13.35 -4.51
CA GLN A 168 -39.28 14.72 -4.23
C GLN A 168 -38.26 15.79 -4.67
N LEU A 169 -36.96 15.57 -4.49
CA LEU A 169 -35.90 16.51 -4.83
C LEU A 169 -35.46 16.46 -6.31
N LEU A 170 -35.78 15.38 -7.01
CA LEU A 170 -35.33 15.16 -8.39
C LEU A 170 -35.68 16.28 -9.37
N PRO A 171 -36.89 16.92 -9.31
CA PRO A 171 -37.26 18.05 -10.16
C PRO A 171 -36.57 19.38 -9.81
N ASP A 172 -36.01 19.49 -8.60
CA ASP A 172 -35.37 20.73 -8.12
C ASP A 172 -33.87 20.75 -8.51
N PRO A 173 -33.45 21.63 -9.44
CA PRO A 173 -32.08 21.72 -9.89
C PRO A 173 -31.17 22.58 -8.99
N SER A 174 -31.68 23.10 -7.85
CA SER A 174 -30.89 23.94 -6.94
C SER A 174 -29.68 23.21 -6.39
N SER A 175 -28.60 23.93 -6.12
CA SER A 175 -27.37 23.39 -5.53
C SER A 175 -27.63 22.66 -4.22
N GLU A 176 -28.51 23.20 -3.37
CA GLU A 176 -28.88 22.59 -2.08
C GLU A 176 -29.57 21.24 -2.28
N SER A 177 -30.52 21.16 -3.18
CA SER A 177 -31.23 19.92 -3.51
C SER A 177 -30.27 18.87 -4.07
N VAL A 178 -29.40 19.28 -4.99
CA VAL A 178 -28.44 18.37 -5.62
C VAL A 178 -27.36 17.86 -4.64
N LEU A 179 -26.96 18.67 -3.65
CA LEU A 179 -26.07 18.23 -2.56
C LEU A 179 -26.70 17.09 -1.71
N VAL A 180 -28.00 17.21 -1.40
CA VAL A 180 -28.74 16.13 -0.70
C VAL A 180 -28.80 14.88 -1.57
N GLN A 181 -29.14 15.01 -2.86
CA GLN A 181 -29.18 13.88 -3.79
C GLN A 181 -27.81 13.20 -3.91
N LYS A 182 -26.73 13.98 -4.04
CA LYS A 182 -25.35 13.48 -4.05
C LYS A 182 -25.02 12.68 -2.78
N GLN A 183 -25.41 13.18 -1.61
CA GLN A 183 -25.12 12.51 -0.35
C GLN A 183 -25.89 11.18 -0.22
N ILE A 184 -27.12 11.12 -0.70
CA ILE A 184 -27.90 9.86 -0.76
C ILE A 184 -27.17 8.84 -1.66
N PHE A 185 -26.70 9.24 -2.84
CA PHE A 185 -25.93 8.33 -3.70
C PHE A 185 -24.62 7.87 -3.07
N LYS A 186 -23.93 8.76 -2.34
CA LYS A 186 -22.70 8.39 -1.63
C LYS A 186 -22.95 7.33 -0.57
N ILE A 187 -24.09 7.42 0.15
CA ILE A 187 -24.52 6.40 1.10
C ILE A 187 -24.81 5.08 0.41
N LEU A 188 -25.55 5.10 -0.70
CA LEU A 188 -25.86 3.89 -1.47
C LEU A 188 -24.61 3.23 -2.05
N TYR A 189 -23.67 4.02 -2.54
CA TYR A 189 -22.40 3.49 -3.05
C TYR A 189 -21.63 2.78 -1.94
N ALA A 190 -21.44 3.40 -0.80
CA ALA A 190 -20.78 2.79 0.36
C ALA A 190 -21.49 1.51 0.83
N LEU A 191 -22.82 1.45 0.73
CA LEU A 191 -23.59 0.25 1.06
C LEU A 191 -23.35 -0.91 0.09
N PHE A 192 -23.12 -0.61 -1.22
CA PHE A 192 -23.02 -1.59 -2.31
C PHE A 192 -21.60 -1.88 -2.77
N GLN A 193 -20.62 -1.12 -2.31
CA GLN A 193 -19.25 -1.15 -2.87
C GLN A 193 -18.61 -2.53 -2.80
N TYR A 194 -18.65 -3.20 -1.68
CA TYR A 194 -18.01 -4.51 -1.45
C TYR A 194 -18.99 -5.67 -1.35
N ASN A 195 -20.20 -5.42 -0.90
CA ASN A 195 -21.24 -6.43 -0.76
C ASN A 195 -22.62 -5.81 -1.09
N LEU A 196 -23.37 -6.48 -1.94
CA LEU A 196 -24.74 -6.08 -2.29
C LEU A 196 -25.74 -6.82 -1.39
N PRO A 197 -26.39 -6.15 -0.42
CA PRO A 197 -27.35 -6.80 0.45
C PRO A 197 -28.65 -7.11 -0.30
N LEU A 198 -28.78 -8.35 -0.83
CA LEU A 198 -29.92 -8.78 -1.63
C LEU A 198 -31.26 -8.67 -0.88
N GLU A 199 -31.23 -8.73 0.45
CA GLU A 199 -32.42 -8.55 1.33
C GLU A 199 -33.06 -7.17 1.19
N LEU A 200 -32.26 -6.14 0.84
CA LEU A 200 -32.72 -4.78 0.60
C LEU A 200 -33.20 -4.54 -0.83
N ILE A 201 -32.92 -5.49 -1.75
CA ILE A 201 -33.11 -5.31 -3.18
C ILE A 201 -34.19 -6.26 -3.68
N ASN A 202 -35.39 -5.74 -3.85
CA ASN A 202 -36.42 -6.42 -4.62
C ASN A 202 -36.52 -5.78 -6.02
N ARG A 203 -37.20 -6.46 -6.94
CA ARG A 203 -37.31 -6.03 -8.34
C ARG A 203 -37.94 -4.64 -8.50
N GLN A 204 -38.94 -4.29 -7.67
CA GLN A 204 -39.59 -2.98 -7.73
C GLN A 204 -38.64 -1.87 -7.27
N ASN A 205 -38.01 -2.04 -6.11
CA ASN A 205 -37.04 -1.06 -5.58
C ASN A 205 -35.85 -0.86 -6.52
N LEU A 206 -35.35 -1.96 -7.11
CA LEU A 206 -34.26 -1.87 -8.09
C LEU A 206 -34.69 -1.08 -9.33
N THR A 207 -35.92 -1.33 -9.86
CA THR A 207 -36.44 -0.58 -11.02
C THR A 207 -36.53 0.91 -10.73
N GLU A 208 -37.06 1.29 -9.56
CA GLU A 208 -37.19 2.69 -9.17
C GLU A 208 -35.84 3.37 -9.00
N TRP A 209 -34.88 2.73 -8.34
CA TRP A 209 -33.49 3.24 -8.23
C TRP A 209 -32.78 3.35 -9.58
N MET A 210 -32.97 2.38 -10.47
CA MET A 210 -32.37 2.44 -11.82
C MET A 210 -32.96 3.59 -12.64
N GLU A 211 -34.25 3.90 -12.50
CA GLU A 211 -34.86 5.08 -13.14
C GLU A 211 -34.33 6.38 -12.56
N ILE A 212 -34.16 6.48 -11.25
CA ILE A 212 -33.55 7.64 -10.58
C ILE A 212 -32.11 7.86 -11.08
N LEU A 213 -31.28 6.81 -11.10
CA LEU A 213 -29.90 6.88 -11.55
C LEU A 213 -29.80 7.33 -13.02
N LYS A 214 -30.60 6.73 -13.91
CA LYS A 214 -30.66 7.13 -15.32
C LYS A 214 -31.09 8.60 -15.47
N THR A 215 -32.09 9.06 -14.75
CA THR A 215 -32.60 10.43 -14.82
C THR A 215 -31.54 11.43 -14.39
N VAL A 216 -30.78 11.14 -13.32
CA VAL A 216 -29.67 12.02 -12.86
C VAL A 216 -28.55 12.09 -13.88
N VAL A 217 -28.21 10.97 -14.52
CA VAL A 217 -27.17 10.95 -15.57
C VAL A 217 -27.64 11.69 -16.83
N ASP A 218 -28.91 11.52 -17.22
CA ASP A 218 -29.48 12.09 -18.44
C ASP A 218 -29.79 13.61 -18.35
N ARG A 219 -30.05 14.12 -17.13
CA ARG A 219 -30.41 15.55 -16.95
C ARG A 219 -29.29 16.49 -17.34
N ASP A 220 -29.64 17.64 -17.87
CA ASP A 220 -28.70 18.70 -18.17
C ASP A 220 -28.10 19.32 -16.90
N VAL A 221 -26.86 19.79 -16.98
CA VAL A 221 -26.22 20.61 -15.94
C VAL A 221 -26.51 22.08 -16.25
N PRO A 222 -26.84 22.91 -15.23
CA PRO A 222 -27.16 24.32 -15.46
C PRO A 222 -26.06 25.04 -16.25
N PRO A 223 -26.40 25.83 -17.30
CA PRO A 223 -25.42 26.44 -18.16
C PRO A 223 -24.54 27.49 -17.46
N GLU A 224 -24.98 28.03 -16.31
CA GLU A 224 -24.22 28.95 -15.48
C GLU A 224 -22.92 28.29 -14.94
N THR A 225 -22.88 26.94 -14.84
CA THR A 225 -21.69 26.20 -14.43
C THR A 225 -20.52 26.34 -15.41
N LEU A 226 -20.80 26.69 -16.67
CA LEU A 226 -19.76 26.95 -17.68
C LEU A 226 -19.02 28.29 -17.46
N GLN A 227 -19.52 29.13 -16.57
CA GLN A 227 -18.85 30.39 -16.18
C GLN A 227 -17.78 30.16 -15.09
N VAL A 228 -17.77 28.98 -14.46
CA VAL A 228 -16.75 28.56 -13.51
C VAL A 228 -15.53 28.04 -14.27
N ASP A 229 -14.34 28.28 -13.72
CA ASP A 229 -13.10 27.78 -14.30
C ASP A 229 -13.15 26.27 -14.54
N GLU A 230 -12.52 25.83 -15.61
CA GLU A 230 -12.67 24.43 -16.07
C GLU A 230 -12.21 23.43 -15.02
N ASP A 231 -11.14 23.74 -14.30
CA ASP A 231 -10.58 22.89 -13.24
C ASP A 231 -11.47 22.81 -11.99
N GLU A 232 -12.28 23.84 -11.73
CA GLU A 232 -13.22 23.85 -10.62
C GLU A 232 -14.58 23.21 -10.95
N ARG A 233 -14.92 23.07 -12.23
CA ARG A 233 -16.23 22.51 -12.67
C ARG A 233 -16.50 21.10 -12.14
N PRO A 234 -15.54 20.15 -12.08
CA PRO A 234 -15.76 18.81 -11.56
C PRO A 234 -16.24 18.82 -10.10
N GLU A 235 -15.86 19.85 -9.34
CA GLU A 235 -16.21 20.00 -7.92
C GLU A 235 -17.64 20.48 -7.68
N LEU A 236 -18.32 20.96 -8.72
CA LEU A 236 -19.70 21.44 -8.62
C LEU A 236 -20.67 20.31 -8.28
N PRO A 237 -21.73 20.58 -7.48
CA PRO A 237 -22.67 19.58 -6.99
C PRO A 237 -23.30 18.70 -8.08
N TRP A 238 -23.61 19.28 -9.24
CA TRP A 238 -24.25 18.58 -10.36
C TRP A 238 -23.35 17.51 -10.96
N TRP A 239 -22.07 17.84 -11.18
CA TRP A 239 -21.07 16.89 -11.69
C TRP A 239 -20.74 15.81 -10.66
N LYS A 240 -20.58 16.19 -9.38
CA LYS A 240 -20.41 15.23 -8.29
C LYS A 240 -21.62 14.29 -8.15
N CYS A 241 -22.84 14.81 -8.32
CA CYS A 241 -24.04 13.96 -8.28
C CYS A 241 -24.07 12.94 -9.43
N LYS A 242 -23.77 13.38 -10.67
CA LYS A 242 -23.63 12.47 -11.83
C LYS A 242 -22.53 11.44 -11.62
N LYS A 243 -21.38 11.86 -11.09
CA LYS A 243 -20.26 10.95 -10.76
C LYS A 243 -20.73 9.81 -9.84
N TRP A 244 -21.39 10.12 -8.74
CA TRP A 244 -21.86 9.11 -7.81
C TRP A 244 -22.96 8.20 -8.39
N ALA A 245 -23.84 8.73 -9.22
CA ALA A 245 -24.81 7.91 -9.95
C ALA A 245 -24.11 6.89 -10.85
N LEU A 246 -23.08 7.32 -11.57
CA LEU A 246 -22.28 6.45 -12.45
C LEU A 246 -21.44 5.44 -11.68
N HIS A 247 -20.86 5.83 -10.54
CA HIS A 247 -20.17 4.88 -9.66
C HIS A 247 -21.08 3.73 -9.24
N ILE A 248 -22.32 4.02 -8.87
CA ILE A 248 -23.30 2.99 -8.51
C ILE A 248 -23.61 2.11 -9.72
N LEU A 249 -23.90 2.70 -10.88
CA LEU A 249 -24.21 1.94 -12.09
C LEU A 249 -23.06 1.04 -12.52
N ALA A 250 -21.83 1.57 -12.55
CA ALA A 250 -20.62 0.82 -12.91
C ALA A 250 -20.37 -0.32 -11.93
N ARG A 251 -20.45 -0.06 -10.60
CA ARG A 251 -20.27 -1.07 -9.58
C ARG A 251 -21.31 -2.18 -9.62
N LEU A 252 -22.59 -1.82 -9.83
CA LEU A 252 -23.65 -2.81 -9.98
C LEU A 252 -23.43 -3.72 -11.20
N PHE A 253 -22.94 -3.19 -12.30
CA PHE A 253 -22.68 -3.98 -13.50
C PHE A 253 -21.42 -4.83 -13.36
N GLU A 254 -20.31 -4.22 -12.94
CA GLU A 254 -19.00 -4.86 -12.85
C GLU A 254 -19.01 -6.03 -11.86
N ARG A 255 -19.45 -5.77 -10.64
CA ARG A 255 -19.28 -6.71 -9.53
C ARG A 255 -20.45 -7.68 -9.37
N TYR A 256 -21.67 -7.25 -9.66
CA TYR A 256 -22.87 -8.02 -9.35
C TYR A 256 -23.72 -8.36 -10.58
N GLY A 257 -23.69 -7.54 -11.62
CA GLY A 257 -24.58 -7.61 -12.78
C GLY A 257 -23.98 -8.28 -14.02
N SER A 258 -22.80 -8.91 -13.92
CA SER A 258 -22.09 -9.56 -15.03
C SER A 258 -22.10 -11.07 -14.90
N PRO A 259 -23.01 -11.80 -15.56
CA PRO A 259 -23.04 -13.26 -15.52
C PRO A 259 -21.68 -13.87 -15.94
N GLY A 260 -21.19 -14.82 -15.18
CA GLY A 260 -19.89 -15.46 -15.41
C GLY A 260 -18.72 -14.85 -14.61
N ASN A 261 -18.86 -13.59 -14.16
CA ASN A 261 -17.83 -12.89 -13.34
C ASN A 261 -18.29 -12.63 -11.91
N THR A 262 -19.39 -13.23 -11.47
CA THR A 262 -19.96 -13.03 -10.14
C THR A 262 -19.94 -14.31 -9.32
N THR A 263 -19.94 -14.18 -7.99
CA THR A 263 -20.11 -15.32 -7.07
C THR A 263 -21.49 -15.96 -7.24
N LYS A 264 -21.62 -17.22 -6.80
CA LYS A 264 -22.89 -17.98 -6.92
C LYS A 264 -24.09 -17.27 -6.30
N GLU A 265 -23.88 -16.49 -5.25
CA GLU A 265 -24.89 -15.72 -4.55
C GLU A 265 -25.59 -14.70 -5.45
N TYR A 266 -24.84 -14.04 -6.35
CA TYR A 266 -25.37 -12.97 -7.21
C TYR A 266 -25.84 -13.45 -8.59
N THR A 267 -25.85 -14.73 -8.89
CA THR A 267 -26.19 -15.26 -10.22
C THR A 267 -27.58 -14.81 -10.72
N GLU A 268 -28.61 -14.86 -9.83
CA GLU A 268 -29.96 -14.43 -10.19
C GLU A 268 -30.04 -12.92 -10.39
N PHE A 269 -29.35 -12.15 -9.54
CA PHE A 269 -29.24 -10.70 -9.70
C PHE A 269 -28.56 -10.32 -11.00
N ALA A 270 -27.45 -10.97 -11.36
CA ALA A 270 -26.70 -10.73 -12.58
C ALA A 270 -27.56 -10.93 -13.82
N ASP A 271 -28.31 -12.03 -13.85
CA ASP A 271 -29.24 -12.34 -14.95
C ASP A 271 -30.37 -11.29 -15.03
N LEU A 272 -30.94 -10.89 -13.92
CA LEU A 272 -31.96 -9.85 -13.85
C LEU A 272 -31.42 -8.49 -14.32
N PHE A 273 -30.25 -8.11 -13.84
CA PHE A 273 -29.63 -6.82 -14.16
C PHE A 273 -29.30 -6.74 -15.66
N LEU A 274 -28.63 -7.76 -16.20
CA LEU A 274 -28.22 -7.80 -17.61
C LEU A 274 -29.42 -7.74 -18.55
N LYS A 275 -30.49 -8.53 -18.28
CA LYS A 275 -31.68 -8.63 -19.15
C LYS A 275 -32.62 -7.44 -18.98
N GLY A 276 -32.71 -6.85 -17.78
CA GLY A 276 -33.74 -5.85 -17.44
C GLY A 276 -33.23 -4.39 -17.48
N TYR A 277 -31.97 -4.15 -17.13
CA TYR A 277 -31.51 -2.77 -16.84
C TYR A 277 -30.27 -2.37 -17.64
N ALA A 278 -29.35 -3.28 -17.94
CA ALA A 278 -28.03 -2.94 -18.46
C ALA A 278 -28.10 -2.17 -19.79
N VAL A 279 -28.97 -2.56 -20.71
CA VAL A 279 -29.14 -1.89 -22.02
C VAL A 279 -29.77 -0.50 -21.87
N ALA A 280 -30.74 -0.34 -20.99
CA ALA A 280 -31.40 0.95 -20.76
C ALA A 280 -30.42 1.98 -20.14
N ALA A 281 -29.59 1.57 -19.20
CA ALA A 281 -28.51 2.39 -18.67
C ALA A 281 -27.49 2.74 -19.77
N GLN A 282 -27.06 1.75 -20.54
CA GLN A 282 -26.12 1.95 -21.65
C GLN A 282 -26.60 2.98 -22.66
N GLN A 283 -27.90 3.03 -22.97
CA GLN A 283 -28.47 4.04 -23.88
C GLN A 283 -28.32 5.47 -23.34
N VAL A 284 -28.49 5.69 -22.05
CA VAL A 284 -28.27 7.00 -21.43
C VAL A 284 -26.78 7.36 -21.46
N LEU A 285 -25.91 6.41 -21.22
CA LEU A 285 -24.44 6.62 -21.26
C LEU A 285 -23.91 6.92 -22.65
N LEU A 286 -24.52 6.37 -23.71
CA LEU A 286 -24.20 6.74 -25.10
C LEU A 286 -24.50 8.21 -25.38
N LYS A 287 -25.52 8.83 -24.73
CA LYS A 287 -25.76 10.28 -24.83
C LYS A 287 -24.65 11.08 -24.17
N VAL A 288 -24.10 10.65 -23.05
CA VAL A 288 -22.96 11.31 -22.39
C VAL A 288 -21.74 11.30 -23.33
N LEU A 289 -21.44 10.16 -23.97
CA LEU A 289 -20.36 10.08 -24.95
C LEU A 289 -20.62 10.95 -26.18
N TYR A 290 -21.88 11.08 -26.59
CA TYR A 290 -22.27 11.98 -27.69
C TYR A 290 -22.05 13.45 -27.33
N GLN A 291 -22.38 13.89 -26.09
CA GLN A 291 -22.07 15.23 -25.60
C GLN A 291 -20.57 15.53 -25.69
N TYR A 292 -19.72 14.60 -25.25
CA TYR A 292 -18.26 14.74 -25.35
C TYR A 292 -17.80 14.83 -26.83
N LYS A 293 -18.33 13.99 -27.72
CA LYS A 293 -18.07 14.06 -29.16
C LYS A 293 -18.41 15.44 -29.74
N GLU A 294 -19.54 16.03 -29.33
CA GLU A 294 -20.00 17.36 -29.79
C GLU A 294 -19.25 18.52 -29.07
N LYS A 295 -18.15 18.23 -28.39
CA LYS A 295 -17.33 19.20 -27.65
C LYS A 295 -18.07 19.95 -26.53
N GLN A 296 -19.12 19.38 -26.00
CA GLN A 296 -19.75 19.85 -24.79
C GLN A 296 -18.93 19.38 -23.58
N TYR A 297 -18.78 20.22 -22.56
CA TYR A 297 -18.05 19.86 -21.37
C TYR A 297 -18.69 18.65 -20.65
N VAL A 298 -17.88 17.67 -20.33
CA VAL A 298 -18.20 16.50 -19.49
C VAL A 298 -17.09 16.35 -18.45
N ALA A 299 -17.44 16.35 -17.17
CA ALA A 299 -16.44 16.21 -16.12
C ALA A 299 -15.63 14.92 -16.27
N PRO A 300 -14.29 14.94 -16.08
CA PRO A 300 -13.40 13.79 -16.32
C PRO A 300 -13.86 12.49 -15.64
N ARG A 301 -14.23 12.55 -14.36
CA ARG A 301 -14.72 11.37 -13.63
C ARG A 301 -16.07 10.83 -14.12
N VAL A 302 -16.92 11.69 -14.67
CA VAL A 302 -18.18 11.26 -15.32
C VAL A 302 -17.87 10.52 -16.61
N LEU A 303 -16.93 11.02 -17.40
CA LEU A 303 -16.49 10.39 -18.63
C LEU A 303 -15.81 9.03 -18.34
N GLN A 304 -14.90 8.98 -17.39
CA GLN A 304 -14.21 7.76 -16.96
C GLN A 304 -15.21 6.67 -16.55
N GLN A 305 -16.15 6.96 -15.65
CA GLN A 305 -17.13 5.98 -15.20
C GLN A 305 -18.09 5.54 -16.32
N THR A 306 -18.38 6.45 -17.25
CA THR A 306 -19.16 6.12 -18.47
C THR A 306 -18.42 5.10 -19.32
N LEU A 307 -17.13 5.31 -19.59
CA LEU A 307 -16.28 4.39 -20.35
C LEU A 307 -16.15 3.02 -19.66
N ASN A 308 -15.99 3.00 -18.33
CA ASN A 308 -15.93 1.76 -17.56
C ASN A 308 -17.21 0.94 -17.67
N TYR A 309 -18.37 1.57 -17.57
CA TYR A 309 -19.66 0.89 -17.76
C TYR A 309 -19.81 0.31 -19.19
N ILE A 310 -19.44 1.09 -20.21
CA ILE A 310 -19.49 0.67 -21.62
C ILE A 310 -18.55 -0.51 -21.84
N ASN A 311 -17.36 -0.49 -21.21
CA ASN A 311 -16.39 -1.58 -21.27
C ASN A 311 -16.97 -2.91 -20.77
N GLN A 312 -17.65 -2.92 -19.63
CA GLN A 312 -18.34 -4.12 -19.13
C GLN A 312 -19.36 -4.65 -20.12
N GLY A 313 -20.03 -3.77 -20.84
CA GLY A 313 -21.03 -4.12 -21.85
C GLY A 313 -20.50 -4.85 -23.08
N ILE A 314 -19.19 -4.81 -23.35
CA ILE A 314 -18.57 -5.49 -24.50
C ILE A 314 -18.58 -7.01 -24.34
N ALA A 315 -18.46 -7.49 -23.12
CA ALA A 315 -18.37 -8.93 -22.82
C ALA A 315 -19.67 -9.68 -23.10
N HIS A 316 -20.82 -9.06 -22.90
CA HIS A 316 -22.12 -9.72 -22.93
C HIS A 316 -22.86 -9.53 -24.26
N ALA A 317 -23.44 -10.60 -24.82
CA ALA A 317 -24.12 -10.59 -26.13
C ALA A 317 -25.27 -9.56 -26.19
N VAL A 318 -26.05 -9.40 -25.14
CA VAL A 318 -27.21 -8.50 -25.08
C VAL A 318 -26.78 -7.03 -25.19
N THR A 319 -25.84 -6.61 -24.39
CA THR A 319 -25.29 -5.24 -24.38
C THR A 319 -24.43 -4.97 -25.62
N TRP A 320 -23.64 -5.96 -26.06
CA TRP A 320 -22.88 -5.87 -27.31
C TRP A 320 -23.76 -5.61 -28.53
N LYS A 321 -24.93 -6.26 -28.63
CA LYS A 321 -25.86 -6.02 -29.73
C LYS A 321 -26.26 -4.55 -29.85
N ASN A 322 -26.42 -3.87 -28.72
CA ASN A 322 -26.72 -2.43 -28.65
C ASN A 322 -25.50 -1.57 -28.96
N LEU A 323 -24.26 -1.98 -28.47
CA LEU A 323 -23.02 -1.22 -28.66
C LEU A 323 -22.44 -1.34 -30.07
N LYS A 324 -22.62 -2.49 -30.75
CA LYS A 324 -21.96 -2.79 -32.02
C LYS A 324 -22.11 -1.68 -33.08
N PRO A 325 -23.26 -1.02 -33.26
CA PRO A 325 -23.40 0.10 -34.22
C PRO A 325 -22.59 1.33 -33.82
N HIS A 326 -22.29 1.55 -32.53
CA HIS A 326 -21.70 2.75 -32.00
C HIS A 326 -20.20 2.64 -31.73
N ILE A 327 -19.67 1.41 -31.56
CA ILE A 327 -18.32 1.19 -31.03
C ILE A 327 -17.23 1.84 -31.88
N GLN A 328 -17.35 1.80 -33.19
CA GLN A 328 -16.36 2.43 -34.07
C GLN A 328 -16.36 3.96 -33.93
N GLY A 329 -17.55 4.58 -33.80
CA GLY A 329 -17.67 5.99 -33.52
C GLY A 329 -17.11 6.35 -32.14
N ILE A 330 -17.37 5.52 -31.11
CA ILE A 330 -16.80 5.73 -29.78
C ILE A 330 -15.27 5.70 -29.83
N ILE A 331 -14.68 4.73 -30.54
CA ILE A 331 -13.21 4.64 -30.67
C ILE A 331 -12.64 5.87 -31.40
N GLN A 332 -13.26 6.30 -32.49
CA GLN A 332 -12.72 7.41 -33.30
C GLN A 332 -13.00 8.80 -32.71
N ASP A 333 -14.18 8.99 -32.10
CA ASP A 333 -14.66 10.32 -31.70
C ASP A 333 -14.53 10.59 -30.18
N VAL A 334 -14.27 9.55 -29.36
CA VAL A 334 -14.11 9.68 -27.90
C VAL A 334 -12.76 9.13 -27.44
N VAL A 335 -12.48 7.85 -27.72
CA VAL A 335 -11.25 7.19 -27.27
C VAL A 335 -10.01 7.83 -27.90
N PHE A 336 -9.99 8.00 -29.20
CA PHE A 336 -8.85 8.56 -29.91
C PHE A 336 -8.50 9.99 -29.46
N PRO A 337 -9.45 10.95 -29.31
CA PRO A 337 -9.13 12.26 -28.76
C PRO A 337 -8.56 12.25 -27.34
N LEU A 338 -9.04 11.33 -26.49
CA LEU A 338 -8.51 11.15 -25.12
C LEU A 338 -7.09 10.58 -25.08
N MET A 339 -6.67 9.92 -26.15
CA MET A 339 -5.33 9.33 -26.27
C MET A 339 -4.34 10.24 -27.02
N CYS A 340 -4.78 11.39 -27.55
CA CYS A 340 -3.93 12.37 -28.18
C CYS A 340 -3.29 13.31 -27.14
N TYR A 341 -2.08 13.78 -27.42
CA TYR A 341 -1.42 14.84 -26.67
C TYR A 341 -2.24 16.14 -26.74
N THR A 342 -2.49 16.76 -25.57
CA THR A 342 -3.42 17.89 -25.43
C THR A 342 -2.69 19.23 -25.25
N ASP A 343 -3.44 20.36 -25.31
CA ASP A 343 -2.90 21.68 -24.95
C ASP A 343 -2.49 21.74 -23.48
N SER A 344 -3.27 21.13 -22.58
CA SER A 344 -2.94 21.04 -21.16
C SER A 344 -1.67 20.21 -20.90
N ASP A 345 -1.47 19.10 -21.62
CA ASP A 345 -0.20 18.35 -21.57
C ASP A 345 0.99 19.24 -21.99
N GLN A 346 0.80 20.08 -23.04
CA GLN A 346 1.84 20.98 -23.53
C GLN A 346 2.17 22.08 -22.50
N GLU A 347 1.17 22.69 -21.91
CA GLU A 347 1.34 23.70 -20.87
C GLU A 347 2.10 23.14 -19.69
N LEU A 348 1.69 21.96 -19.16
CA LEU A 348 2.37 21.33 -18.05
C LEU A 348 3.79 20.88 -18.41
N TRP A 349 4.01 20.36 -19.64
CA TRP A 349 5.33 19.99 -20.11
C TRP A 349 6.31 21.18 -20.18
N GLU A 350 5.81 22.38 -20.56
CA GLU A 350 6.63 23.59 -20.69
C GLU A 350 6.84 24.31 -19.35
N GLU A 351 5.81 24.35 -18.50
CA GLU A 351 5.85 25.06 -17.22
C GLU A 351 6.52 24.25 -16.13
N ASP A 352 6.17 22.96 -16.00
CA ASP A 352 6.72 22.05 -15.00
C ASP A 352 6.85 20.60 -15.53
N PRO A 353 7.94 20.28 -16.23
CA PRO A 353 8.18 18.94 -16.77
C PRO A 353 8.31 17.86 -15.67
N TYR A 354 8.65 18.22 -14.44
CA TYR A 354 8.75 17.26 -13.33
C TYR A 354 7.36 16.87 -12.82
N GLU A 355 6.47 17.84 -12.67
CA GLU A 355 5.07 17.58 -12.35
C GLU A 355 4.39 16.77 -13.47
N TYR A 356 4.71 17.05 -14.74
CA TYR A 356 4.24 16.23 -15.87
C TYR A 356 4.66 14.76 -15.70
N ILE A 357 5.92 14.50 -15.33
CA ILE A 357 6.42 13.14 -15.07
C ILE A 357 5.66 12.54 -13.89
N ARG A 358 5.56 13.24 -12.76
CA ARG A 358 4.88 12.78 -11.55
C ARG A 358 3.44 12.34 -11.86
N MET A 359 2.66 13.17 -12.55
CA MET A 359 1.28 12.85 -12.91
C MET A 359 1.16 11.67 -13.88
N LYS A 360 2.13 11.46 -14.79
CA LYS A 360 2.08 10.33 -15.75
C LYS A 360 2.44 8.98 -15.12
N PHE A 361 3.14 8.98 -14.00
CA PHE A 361 3.54 7.77 -13.25
C PHE A 361 2.77 7.59 -11.94
N ASP A 362 1.84 8.50 -11.60
CA ASP A 362 0.99 8.36 -10.42
C ASP A 362 -0.11 7.31 -10.69
N VAL A 363 -0.02 6.20 -9.96
CA VAL A 363 -0.98 5.08 -10.04
C VAL A 363 -2.40 5.53 -9.67
N PHE A 364 -2.54 6.48 -8.73
CA PHE A 364 -3.86 6.99 -8.33
C PHE A 364 -4.48 7.87 -9.42
N GLU A 365 -3.69 8.74 -10.05
CA GLU A 365 -4.16 9.54 -11.19
C GLU A 365 -4.53 8.64 -12.38
N ASP A 366 -3.72 7.63 -12.69
CA ASP A 366 -4.02 6.64 -13.71
C ASP A 366 -5.35 5.92 -13.45
N PHE A 367 -5.60 5.49 -12.22
CA PHE A 367 -6.84 4.79 -11.85
C PHE A 367 -8.09 5.65 -12.06
N ILE A 368 -7.98 6.97 -11.91
CA ILE A 368 -9.11 7.91 -12.07
C ILE A 368 -9.18 8.55 -13.46
N SER A 369 -8.20 8.31 -14.33
CA SER A 369 -8.05 8.94 -15.64
C SER A 369 -9.09 8.48 -16.66
N PRO A 370 -9.72 9.39 -17.40
CA PRO A 370 -10.52 9.05 -18.59
C PRO A 370 -9.69 8.38 -19.69
N THR A 371 -8.39 8.72 -19.77
CA THR A 371 -7.46 8.15 -20.76
C THR A 371 -7.23 6.67 -20.49
N THR A 372 -6.97 6.28 -19.24
CA THR A 372 -6.81 4.88 -18.85
C THR A 372 -8.09 4.07 -19.08
N ALA A 373 -9.26 4.65 -18.77
CA ALA A 373 -10.54 4.02 -19.09
C ALA A 373 -10.76 3.85 -20.61
N ALA A 374 -10.28 4.81 -21.41
CA ALA A 374 -10.33 4.74 -22.87
C ALA A 374 -9.38 3.66 -23.42
N GLN A 375 -8.18 3.52 -22.87
CA GLN A 375 -7.24 2.44 -23.21
C GLN A 375 -7.84 1.06 -22.89
N THR A 376 -8.43 0.90 -21.72
CA THR A 376 -9.09 -0.35 -21.30
C THR A 376 -10.25 -0.72 -22.23
N LEU A 377 -11.08 0.26 -22.59
CA LEU A 377 -12.17 0.07 -23.53
C LEU A 377 -11.66 -0.35 -24.92
N LEU A 378 -10.60 0.31 -25.40
CA LEU A 378 -9.95 0.00 -26.67
C LEU A 378 -9.40 -1.42 -26.67
N PHE A 379 -8.64 -1.78 -25.64
CA PHE A 379 -8.04 -3.10 -25.48
C PHE A 379 -9.11 -4.20 -25.46
N THR A 380 -10.11 -4.09 -24.58
CA THR A 380 -11.21 -5.06 -24.47
C THR A 380 -11.97 -5.22 -25.79
N SER A 381 -12.29 -4.09 -26.45
CA SER A 381 -13.01 -4.09 -27.72
C SER A 381 -12.23 -4.81 -28.82
N CYS A 382 -10.93 -4.54 -28.94
CA CYS A 382 -10.06 -5.12 -29.96
C CYS A 382 -9.71 -6.57 -29.66
N ASN A 383 -9.57 -6.94 -28.36
CA ASN A 383 -9.30 -8.32 -27.96
C ASN A 383 -10.51 -9.24 -28.23
N LYS A 384 -11.69 -8.82 -27.77
CA LYS A 384 -12.92 -9.64 -27.88
C LYS A 384 -13.57 -9.58 -29.27
N ARG A 385 -13.29 -8.57 -30.11
CA ARG A 385 -14.01 -8.33 -31.40
C ARG A 385 -13.04 -8.06 -32.56
N LYS A 386 -12.72 -9.12 -33.30
CA LYS A 386 -11.79 -9.09 -34.44
C LYS A 386 -12.07 -8.00 -35.48
N GLU A 387 -13.35 -7.71 -35.77
CA GLU A 387 -13.75 -6.66 -36.70
C GLU A 387 -13.37 -5.26 -36.18
N VAL A 388 -13.42 -5.03 -34.86
CA VAL A 388 -13.07 -3.76 -34.24
C VAL A 388 -11.57 -3.54 -34.37
N LEU A 389 -10.75 -4.54 -34.04
CA LEU A 389 -9.29 -4.47 -34.17
C LEU A 389 -8.89 -4.11 -35.61
N GLN A 390 -9.46 -4.79 -36.61
CA GLN A 390 -9.11 -4.54 -38.00
C GLN A 390 -9.42 -3.09 -38.40
N LYS A 391 -10.60 -2.56 -38.04
CA LYS A 391 -11.00 -1.19 -38.36
C LYS A 391 -10.14 -0.16 -37.61
N THR A 392 -9.82 -0.43 -36.36
CA THR A 392 -8.98 0.41 -35.53
C THR A 392 -7.56 0.51 -36.11
N MET A 393 -6.96 -0.61 -36.47
CA MET A 393 -5.64 -0.62 -37.11
C MET A 393 -5.65 0.09 -38.46
N GLY A 394 -6.72 -0.06 -39.26
CA GLY A 394 -6.89 0.70 -40.52
C GLY A 394 -6.96 2.21 -40.30
N PHE A 395 -7.68 2.65 -39.26
CA PHE A 395 -7.77 4.05 -38.86
C PHE A 395 -6.41 4.62 -38.40
N CYS A 396 -5.69 3.93 -37.52
CA CYS A 396 -4.36 4.35 -37.08
C CYS A 396 -3.37 4.41 -38.24
N TYR A 397 -3.38 3.41 -39.12
CA TYR A 397 -2.52 3.37 -40.30
C TYR A 397 -2.76 4.56 -41.25
N GLN A 398 -4.02 4.92 -41.48
CA GLN A 398 -4.36 6.08 -42.30
C GLN A 398 -3.76 7.36 -41.71
N ILE A 399 -3.87 7.59 -40.40
CA ILE A 399 -3.30 8.77 -39.71
C ILE A 399 -1.77 8.79 -39.83
N LEU A 400 -1.11 7.67 -39.62
CA LEU A 400 0.36 7.60 -39.68
C LEU A 400 0.93 7.78 -41.07
N THR A 401 0.20 7.38 -42.11
CA THR A 401 0.64 7.46 -43.51
C THR A 401 0.28 8.77 -44.20
N GLU A 402 -0.65 9.54 -43.64
CA GLU A 402 -1.04 10.85 -44.17
C GLU A 402 0.08 11.90 -43.93
N PRO A 403 0.72 12.44 -45.00
CA PRO A 403 1.87 13.34 -44.83
C PRO A 403 1.54 14.65 -44.09
N THR A 404 0.29 15.11 -44.21
CA THR A 404 -0.21 16.36 -43.63
C THR A 404 -0.89 16.17 -42.29
N SER A 405 -0.85 14.96 -41.70
CA SER A 405 -1.47 14.68 -40.44
C SER A 405 -0.79 15.47 -39.30
N ASP A 406 -1.61 16.06 -38.43
CA ASP A 406 -1.16 16.73 -37.23
C ASP A 406 -0.31 15.81 -36.36
N PRO A 407 0.87 16.26 -35.86
CA PRO A 407 1.71 15.47 -34.96
C PRO A 407 0.96 14.93 -33.73
N ARG A 408 0.03 15.70 -33.16
CA ARG A 408 -0.79 15.23 -32.02
C ARG A 408 -1.70 14.07 -32.38
N LYS A 409 -2.24 14.03 -33.62
CA LYS A 409 -3.01 12.89 -34.11
C LYS A 409 -2.11 11.66 -34.35
N LYS A 410 -0.88 11.87 -34.81
CA LYS A 410 0.11 10.79 -34.93
C LYS A 410 0.48 10.22 -33.56
N ASP A 411 0.66 11.08 -32.56
CA ASP A 411 0.87 10.68 -31.16
C ASP A 411 -0.29 9.80 -30.67
N GLY A 412 -1.53 10.22 -30.83
CA GLY A 412 -2.71 9.45 -30.46
C GLY A 412 -2.82 8.11 -31.18
N ALA A 413 -2.49 8.05 -32.48
CA ALA A 413 -2.48 6.80 -33.23
C ALA A 413 -1.41 5.82 -32.71
N LEU A 414 -0.22 6.32 -32.38
CA LEU A 414 0.85 5.52 -31.78
C LEU A 414 0.51 5.08 -30.35
N HIS A 415 -0.16 5.93 -29.58
CA HIS A 415 -0.68 5.59 -28.26
C HIS A 415 -1.68 4.43 -28.33
N MET A 416 -2.62 4.47 -29.28
CA MET A 416 -3.56 3.37 -29.51
C MET A 416 -2.84 2.07 -29.92
N ILE A 417 -1.86 2.14 -30.82
CA ILE A 417 -1.09 0.97 -31.29
C ILE A 417 -0.28 0.36 -30.14
N GLY A 418 0.40 1.16 -29.35
CA GLY A 418 1.17 0.69 -28.20
C GLY A 418 0.28 0.02 -27.14
N SER A 419 -0.88 0.61 -26.84
CA SER A 419 -1.87 0.00 -25.93
C SER A 419 -2.44 -1.32 -26.44
N LEU A 420 -2.31 -1.63 -27.72
CA LEU A 420 -2.74 -2.91 -28.33
C LEU A 420 -1.56 -3.87 -28.58
N ALA A 421 -0.35 -3.56 -28.14
CA ALA A 421 0.87 -4.32 -28.44
C ALA A 421 0.73 -5.82 -28.11
N GLU A 422 0.23 -6.15 -26.93
CA GLU A 422 -0.01 -7.53 -26.49
C GLU A 422 -0.88 -8.31 -27.49
N ILE A 423 -2.00 -7.71 -27.93
CA ILE A 423 -2.90 -8.33 -28.90
C ILE A 423 -2.22 -8.46 -30.26
N LEU A 424 -1.48 -7.44 -30.70
CA LEU A 424 -0.80 -7.40 -31.99
C LEU A 424 0.33 -8.42 -32.07
N LEU A 425 1.08 -8.62 -30.99
CA LEU A 425 2.18 -9.58 -30.89
C LEU A 425 1.70 -11.03 -30.84
N LYS A 426 0.52 -11.31 -30.25
CA LYS A 426 -0.10 -12.65 -30.26
C LYS A 426 -0.67 -13.05 -31.63
N LYS A 427 -1.12 -12.09 -32.43
CA LYS A 427 -1.77 -12.38 -33.73
C LYS A 427 -0.78 -12.34 -34.90
N LYS A 428 -0.48 -13.49 -35.50
CA LYS A 428 0.51 -13.67 -36.58
C LYS A 428 0.37 -12.62 -37.70
N VAL A 429 -0.85 -12.27 -38.10
CA VAL A 429 -1.12 -11.30 -39.21
C VAL A 429 -0.47 -9.92 -38.89
N TYR A 430 -0.48 -9.50 -37.62
CA TYR A 430 0.11 -8.23 -37.19
C TYR A 430 1.55 -8.39 -36.73
N LYS A 431 1.89 -9.44 -35.96
CA LYS A 431 3.24 -9.71 -35.44
C LYS A 431 4.30 -9.59 -36.51
N ASP A 432 4.08 -10.17 -37.68
CA ASP A 432 5.05 -10.16 -38.80
C ASP A 432 5.26 -8.75 -39.42
N GLN A 433 4.38 -7.78 -39.13
CA GLN A 433 4.43 -6.41 -39.63
C GLN A 433 4.98 -5.40 -38.62
N MET A 434 5.14 -5.79 -37.36
CA MET A 434 5.51 -4.83 -36.29
C MET A 434 6.91 -4.26 -36.48
N GLU A 435 7.89 -5.06 -36.90
CA GLU A 435 9.22 -4.54 -37.18
C GLU A 435 9.19 -3.48 -38.31
N PHE A 436 8.40 -3.70 -39.35
CA PHE A 436 8.21 -2.73 -40.45
C PHE A 436 7.54 -1.44 -39.96
N MET A 437 6.55 -1.58 -39.08
CA MET A 437 5.87 -0.43 -38.48
C MET A 437 6.84 0.40 -37.60
N LEU A 438 7.63 -0.24 -36.76
CA LEU A 438 8.64 0.43 -35.94
C LEU A 438 9.67 1.16 -36.78
N GLN A 439 10.21 0.49 -37.81
CA GLN A 439 11.22 1.07 -38.70
C GLN A 439 10.70 2.32 -39.45
N ASN A 440 9.45 2.29 -39.95
CA ASN A 440 8.97 3.34 -40.84
C ASN A 440 8.23 4.48 -40.09
N HIS A 441 7.61 4.21 -38.96
CA HIS A 441 6.77 5.18 -38.27
C HIS A 441 7.26 5.57 -36.88
N VAL A 442 8.15 4.80 -36.26
CA VAL A 442 8.65 5.08 -34.90
C VAL A 442 10.10 5.58 -34.92
N PHE A 443 11.03 4.89 -35.58
CA PHE A 443 12.46 5.27 -35.56
C PHE A 443 12.71 6.69 -36.07
N THR A 444 11.92 7.18 -37.02
CA THR A 444 12.03 8.54 -37.54
C THR A 444 11.67 9.62 -36.51
N LEU A 445 10.82 9.27 -35.52
CA LEU A 445 10.32 10.20 -34.50
C LEU A 445 11.36 10.51 -33.41
N PHE A 446 12.35 9.67 -33.21
CA PHE A 446 13.47 9.94 -32.28
C PHE A 446 14.27 11.20 -32.64
N ARG A 447 14.12 11.69 -33.86
CA ARG A 447 14.75 12.94 -34.35
C ARG A 447 13.75 14.09 -34.50
N SER A 448 12.54 13.94 -33.96
CA SER A 448 11.54 15.00 -34.00
C SER A 448 12.00 16.21 -33.19
N GLU A 449 11.67 17.41 -33.66
CA GLU A 449 11.84 18.64 -32.89
C GLU A 449 10.91 18.70 -31.67
N LEU A 450 9.81 17.94 -31.71
CA LEU A 450 8.80 17.88 -30.65
C LEU A 450 9.17 16.82 -29.60
N GLY A 451 9.41 17.24 -28.36
CA GLY A 451 9.81 16.37 -27.25
C GLY A 451 8.82 15.24 -26.97
N TYR A 452 7.54 15.55 -26.93
CA TYR A 452 6.50 14.54 -26.69
C TYR A 452 6.45 13.46 -27.80
N MET A 453 6.86 13.75 -29.03
CA MET A 453 6.96 12.73 -30.09
C MET A 453 8.18 11.83 -29.87
N ARG A 454 9.30 12.37 -29.36
CA ARG A 454 10.46 11.54 -29.00
C ARG A 454 10.13 10.65 -27.80
N ALA A 455 9.45 11.19 -26.79
CA ALA A 455 8.95 10.42 -25.64
C ALA A 455 7.99 9.31 -26.09
N ARG A 456 7.04 9.61 -26.98
CA ARG A 456 6.12 8.62 -27.54
C ARG A 456 6.85 7.53 -28.33
N ALA A 457 7.92 7.84 -29.02
CA ALA A 457 8.72 6.86 -29.72
C ALA A 457 9.39 5.87 -28.74
N CYS A 458 9.94 6.35 -27.63
CA CYS A 458 10.47 5.52 -26.54
C CYS A 458 9.36 4.65 -25.94
N TRP A 459 8.22 5.24 -25.59
CA TRP A 459 7.06 4.58 -25.05
C TRP A 459 6.53 3.43 -25.95
N VAL A 460 6.49 3.64 -27.27
CA VAL A 460 6.10 2.58 -28.21
C VAL A 460 7.13 1.44 -28.21
N LEU A 461 8.43 1.74 -28.19
CA LEU A 461 9.47 0.69 -28.12
C LEU A 461 9.37 -0.13 -26.83
N HIS A 462 9.04 0.50 -25.71
CA HIS A 462 8.76 -0.17 -24.45
C HIS A 462 7.66 -1.26 -24.66
N TYR A 463 6.50 -0.90 -25.18
CA TYR A 463 5.38 -1.84 -25.35
C TYR A 463 5.64 -2.91 -26.43
N PHE A 464 6.55 -2.67 -27.35
CA PHE A 464 6.96 -3.63 -28.37
C PHE A 464 8.32 -4.31 -28.11
N CYS A 465 8.76 -4.33 -26.87
CA CYS A 465 10.03 -4.98 -26.47
C CYS A 465 10.10 -6.47 -26.85
N GLU A 466 8.98 -7.19 -26.92
CA GLU A 466 8.90 -8.59 -27.32
C GLU A 466 8.95 -8.83 -28.85
N VAL A 467 9.11 -7.78 -29.65
CA VAL A 467 9.24 -7.93 -31.11
C VAL A 467 10.51 -8.69 -31.43
N LYS A 468 10.36 -9.82 -32.14
CA LYS A 468 11.51 -10.57 -32.67
C LYS A 468 12.02 -9.86 -33.91
N PHE A 469 13.02 -9.00 -33.75
CA PHE A 469 13.65 -8.34 -34.89
C PHE A 469 14.32 -9.35 -35.83
N LYS A 470 13.92 -9.34 -37.09
CA LYS A 470 14.53 -10.15 -38.17
C LYS A 470 15.85 -9.53 -38.66
N SER A 471 15.94 -8.19 -38.59
CA SER A 471 17.11 -7.42 -38.97
C SER A 471 17.88 -6.99 -37.71
N ASP A 472 19.14 -7.44 -37.59
CA ASP A 472 20.06 -7.00 -36.54
C ASP A 472 20.28 -5.49 -36.58
N GLN A 473 20.29 -4.89 -37.77
CA GLN A 473 20.41 -3.45 -37.96
C GLN A 473 19.24 -2.70 -37.30
N ASN A 474 18.02 -3.23 -37.39
CA ASN A 474 16.85 -2.60 -36.75
C ASN A 474 16.89 -2.70 -35.22
N LEU A 475 17.34 -3.83 -34.66
CA LEU A 475 17.58 -3.97 -33.23
C LEU A 475 18.62 -2.97 -32.74
N GLN A 476 19.78 -2.92 -33.38
CA GLN A 476 20.85 -1.98 -33.04
C GLN A 476 20.35 -0.53 -33.14
N THR A 477 19.60 -0.20 -34.19
CA THR A 477 19.04 1.15 -34.36
C THR A 477 18.09 1.49 -33.23
N ALA A 478 17.20 0.58 -32.82
CA ALA A 478 16.28 0.81 -31.69
C ALA A 478 17.06 1.08 -30.40
N LEU A 479 18.02 0.24 -30.06
CA LEU A 479 18.85 0.40 -28.85
C LEU A 479 19.68 1.68 -28.88
N GLU A 480 20.29 2.02 -30.05
CA GLU A 480 21.09 3.23 -30.22
C GLU A 480 20.23 4.50 -30.05
N LEU A 481 19.07 4.56 -30.68
CA LEU A 481 18.16 5.71 -30.60
C LEU A 481 17.67 5.93 -29.17
N THR A 482 17.25 4.85 -28.49
CA THR A 482 16.79 4.91 -27.10
C THR A 482 17.92 5.36 -26.16
N ARG A 483 19.11 4.77 -26.29
CA ARG A 483 20.30 5.17 -25.53
C ARG A 483 20.67 6.63 -25.74
N LEU A 484 20.60 7.12 -26.98
CA LEU A 484 20.90 8.53 -27.29
C LEU A 484 19.87 9.49 -26.67
N CYS A 485 18.58 9.13 -26.65
CA CYS A 485 17.56 9.90 -25.92
C CYS A 485 17.83 9.91 -24.41
N LEU A 486 18.17 8.76 -23.82
CA LEU A 486 18.48 8.68 -22.40
C LEU A 486 19.65 9.57 -22.00
N ILE A 487 20.76 9.54 -22.77
CA ILE A 487 21.99 10.24 -22.40
C ILE A 487 21.96 11.71 -22.82
N ASN A 488 21.48 12.03 -24.03
CA ASN A 488 21.72 13.30 -24.67
C ASN A 488 20.47 14.18 -24.85
N ASP A 489 19.26 13.70 -24.60
CA ASP A 489 18.07 14.54 -24.75
C ASP A 489 18.08 15.70 -23.73
N ASN A 490 17.53 16.84 -24.11
CA ASN A 490 17.47 18.01 -23.22
C ASN A 490 16.21 18.04 -22.35
N GLU A 491 15.21 17.23 -22.68
CA GLU A 491 13.92 17.22 -22.01
C GLU A 491 13.78 16.00 -21.08
N MET A 492 13.53 16.27 -19.80
CA MET A 492 13.48 15.23 -18.77
C MET A 492 12.42 14.15 -19.03
N PRO A 493 11.19 14.46 -19.47
CA PRO A 493 10.20 13.41 -19.75
C PRO A 493 10.65 12.43 -20.85
N VAL A 494 11.42 12.91 -21.83
CA VAL A 494 11.99 12.03 -22.89
C VAL A 494 13.03 11.08 -22.31
N LYS A 495 13.86 11.57 -21.38
CA LYS A 495 14.87 10.73 -20.70
C LYS A 495 14.24 9.63 -19.86
N VAL A 496 13.17 9.94 -19.13
CA VAL A 496 12.44 8.98 -18.31
C VAL A 496 11.84 7.87 -19.18
N GLU A 497 11.14 8.21 -20.25
CA GLU A 497 10.58 7.22 -21.17
C GLU A 497 11.69 6.37 -21.86
N ALA A 498 12.83 6.97 -22.16
CA ALA A 498 13.97 6.26 -22.73
C ALA A 498 14.60 5.29 -21.71
N ALA A 499 14.66 5.65 -20.43
CA ALA A 499 15.17 4.78 -19.37
C ALA A 499 14.32 3.49 -19.25
N ILE A 500 13.00 3.65 -19.20
CA ILE A 500 12.06 2.53 -19.12
C ILE A 500 12.12 1.66 -20.38
N ALA A 501 12.15 2.28 -21.56
CA ALA A 501 12.21 1.55 -22.82
C ALA A 501 13.51 0.75 -22.97
N LEU A 502 14.66 1.31 -22.54
CA LEU A 502 15.95 0.62 -22.60
C LEU A 502 15.95 -0.60 -21.67
N TYR A 503 15.46 -0.43 -20.45
CA TYR A 503 15.38 -1.51 -19.48
C TYR A 503 14.56 -2.71 -19.99
N LEU A 504 13.33 -2.48 -20.47
CA LEU A 504 12.48 -3.56 -20.94
C LEU A 504 13.00 -4.23 -22.23
N SER A 505 13.68 -3.47 -23.09
CA SER A 505 14.36 -4.03 -24.27
C SER A 505 15.50 -5.01 -23.90
N LEU A 506 16.10 -4.84 -22.73
CA LEU A 506 17.14 -5.73 -22.20
C LEU A 506 16.54 -6.92 -21.45
N HIS A 507 15.39 -6.76 -20.83
CA HIS A 507 14.78 -7.77 -19.95
C HIS A 507 13.88 -8.78 -20.66
N CYS A 508 13.59 -8.56 -21.93
CA CYS A 508 12.74 -9.45 -22.69
C CYS A 508 13.41 -10.82 -22.91
N GLN A 509 12.79 -11.90 -22.41
CA GLN A 509 13.25 -13.30 -22.50
C GLN A 509 13.33 -13.84 -23.94
N THR A 510 13.79 -13.07 -24.88
CA THR A 510 13.88 -13.49 -26.29
C THR A 510 15.34 -13.86 -26.66
N GLN A 511 15.50 -14.64 -27.74
CA GLN A 511 16.81 -14.93 -28.31
C GLN A 511 17.63 -13.66 -28.69
N THR A 512 17.01 -12.48 -28.61
CA THR A 512 17.66 -11.18 -28.86
C THR A 512 18.33 -10.59 -27.62
N HIS A 513 18.02 -11.08 -26.42
CA HIS A 513 18.57 -10.57 -25.16
C HIS A 513 20.11 -10.54 -25.14
N HIS A 514 20.75 -11.61 -25.48
CA HIS A 514 22.24 -11.69 -25.49
C HIS A 514 22.86 -10.64 -26.43
N ARG A 515 22.26 -10.40 -27.61
CA ARG A 515 22.72 -9.38 -28.56
C ARG A 515 22.49 -7.96 -28.07
N SER A 516 21.39 -7.73 -27.40
CA SER A 516 21.08 -6.43 -26.77
C SER A 516 22.08 -6.12 -25.65
N LYS A 517 22.38 -7.12 -24.81
CA LYS A 517 23.38 -7.02 -23.74
C LYS A 517 24.75 -6.65 -24.27
N GLU A 518 25.25 -7.39 -25.25
CA GLU A 518 26.54 -7.12 -25.89
C GLU A 518 26.64 -5.70 -26.49
N TYR A 519 25.56 -5.18 -27.05
CA TYR A 519 25.51 -3.83 -27.61
C TYR A 519 25.58 -2.74 -26.52
N ILE A 520 24.92 -2.91 -25.40
CA ILE A 520 24.85 -1.91 -24.32
C ILE A 520 26.08 -1.95 -23.42
N THR A 521 26.71 -3.10 -23.21
CA THR A 521 27.90 -3.28 -22.37
C THR A 521 28.95 -2.16 -22.48
N PRO A 522 29.36 -1.70 -23.68
CA PRO A 522 30.36 -0.62 -23.81
C PRO A 522 29.86 0.75 -23.30
N PHE A 523 28.56 0.92 -23.05
CA PHE A 523 27.95 2.18 -22.70
C PHE A 523 27.37 2.18 -21.27
N ILE A 524 27.61 1.15 -20.45
CA ILE A 524 27.03 1.01 -19.11
C ILE A 524 27.34 2.22 -18.23
N ARG A 525 28.58 2.69 -18.17
CA ARG A 525 28.95 3.86 -17.36
C ARG A 525 28.09 5.10 -17.69
N PRO A 526 28.04 5.60 -18.94
CA PRO A 526 27.20 6.76 -19.26
C PRO A 526 25.69 6.48 -19.09
N VAL A 527 25.21 5.26 -19.29
CA VAL A 527 23.81 4.88 -19.04
C VAL A 527 23.51 4.98 -17.54
N MET A 528 24.33 4.39 -16.68
CA MET A 528 24.13 4.44 -15.23
C MET A 528 24.23 5.88 -14.69
N GLN A 529 25.15 6.68 -15.17
CA GLN A 529 25.24 8.10 -14.81
C GLN A 529 23.98 8.88 -15.22
N ALA A 530 23.40 8.61 -16.39
CA ALA A 530 22.17 9.24 -16.84
C ALA A 530 20.97 8.81 -15.95
N LEU A 531 20.86 7.52 -15.62
CA LEU A 531 19.81 7.00 -14.75
C LEU A 531 19.90 7.60 -13.34
N LEU A 532 21.06 7.65 -12.73
CA LEU A 532 21.27 8.28 -11.42
C LEU A 532 20.92 9.77 -11.42
N HIS A 533 21.25 10.48 -12.51
CA HIS A 533 20.87 11.87 -12.67
C HIS A 533 19.36 12.04 -12.73
N ILE A 534 18.65 11.20 -13.49
CA ILE A 534 17.20 11.26 -13.63
C ILE A 534 16.52 10.98 -12.28
N VAL A 535 16.92 9.95 -11.54
CA VAL A 535 16.38 9.64 -10.22
C VAL A 535 16.54 10.82 -9.26
N ARG A 536 17.71 11.45 -9.27
CA ARG A 536 17.95 12.62 -8.41
C ARG A 536 17.06 13.81 -8.73
N GLU A 537 16.77 14.05 -10.01
CA GLU A 537 15.98 15.22 -10.44
C GLU A 537 14.47 14.97 -10.39
N THR A 538 14.03 13.71 -10.54
CA THR A 538 12.59 13.38 -10.63
C THR A 538 12.02 12.76 -9.37
N GLU A 539 12.88 12.26 -8.47
CA GLU A 539 12.47 11.51 -7.26
C GLU A 539 11.48 10.36 -7.60
N ASN A 540 11.68 9.68 -8.75
CA ASN A 540 10.81 8.62 -9.24
C ASN A 540 11.36 7.25 -8.83
N ASP A 541 10.58 6.48 -8.08
CA ASP A 541 10.94 5.15 -7.56
C ASP A 541 10.96 4.04 -8.62
N ASP A 542 10.10 4.10 -9.65
CA ASP A 542 10.13 3.13 -10.75
C ASP A 542 11.51 3.06 -11.42
N LEU A 543 12.21 4.20 -11.48
CA LEU A 543 13.55 4.27 -12.04
C LEU A 543 14.62 3.65 -11.12
N THR A 544 14.39 3.60 -9.81
CA THR A 544 15.28 2.86 -8.90
C THR A 544 15.24 1.36 -9.19
N ASN A 545 14.06 0.82 -9.51
CA ASN A 545 13.90 -0.57 -9.96
C ASN A 545 14.65 -0.84 -11.28
N VAL A 546 14.60 0.11 -12.22
CA VAL A 546 15.40 0.03 -13.47
C VAL A 546 16.88 -0.07 -13.16
N ILE A 547 17.40 0.79 -12.26
CA ILE A 547 18.81 0.80 -11.87
C ILE A 547 19.21 -0.52 -11.21
N GLN A 548 18.41 -1.02 -10.24
CA GLN A 548 18.71 -2.28 -9.54
C GLN A 548 18.86 -3.45 -10.51
N LYS A 549 17.93 -3.58 -11.45
CA LYS A 549 17.98 -4.66 -12.44
C LYS A 549 19.13 -4.49 -13.43
N MET A 550 19.48 -3.26 -13.80
CA MET A 550 20.68 -2.99 -14.61
C MET A 550 21.97 -3.35 -13.85
N ILE A 551 22.04 -3.11 -12.55
CA ILE A 551 23.15 -3.50 -11.68
C ILE A 551 23.31 -5.02 -11.69
N CYS A 552 22.25 -5.78 -11.48
CA CYS A 552 22.30 -7.24 -11.52
C CYS A 552 22.71 -7.79 -12.88
N GLU A 553 22.17 -7.23 -13.96
CA GLU A 553 22.43 -7.70 -15.32
C GLU A 553 23.86 -7.41 -15.81
N TYR A 554 24.47 -6.30 -15.38
CA TYR A 554 25.79 -5.83 -15.78
C TYR A 554 26.76 -5.74 -14.60
N SER A 555 26.75 -6.73 -13.72
CA SER A 555 27.53 -6.76 -12.48
C SER A 555 29.02 -6.54 -12.69
N GLU A 556 29.60 -7.19 -13.71
CA GLU A 556 31.04 -7.06 -14.03
C GLU A 556 31.43 -5.62 -14.45
N GLU A 557 30.56 -4.94 -15.23
CA GLU A 557 30.79 -3.59 -15.71
C GLU A 557 30.45 -2.52 -14.67
N VAL A 558 29.54 -2.83 -13.74
CA VAL A 558 29.12 -1.93 -12.66
C VAL A 558 30.12 -1.93 -11.51
N THR A 559 30.74 -3.06 -11.19
CA THR A 559 31.71 -3.19 -10.10
C THR A 559 32.77 -2.08 -10.08
N PRO A 560 33.44 -1.69 -11.20
CA PRO A 560 34.41 -0.61 -11.20
C PRO A 560 33.85 0.80 -10.91
N ILE A 561 32.57 0.99 -11.02
CA ILE A 561 31.88 2.29 -10.80
C ILE A 561 30.98 2.29 -9.56
N ALA A 562 30.91 1.18 -8.84
CA ALA A 562 29.99 1.01 -7.70
C ALA A 562 30.18 2.08 -6.62
N VAL A 563 31.41 2.44 -6.30
CA VAL A 563 31.70 3.50 -5.31
C VAL A 563 31.16 4.87 -5.74
N GLU A 564 31.34 5.23 -7.03
CA GLU A 564 30.83 6.48 -7.59
C GLU A 564 29.29 6.49 -7.55
N MET A 565 28.66 5.36 -7.89
CA MET A 565 27.20 5.21 -7.86
C MET A 565 26.64 5.34 -6.43
N THR A 566 27.26 4.66 -5.47
CA THR A 566 26.84 4.72 -4.06
C THR A 566 26.98 6.14 -3.50
N GLN A 567 28.03 6.88 -3.86
CA GLN A 567 28.16 8.29 -3.47
C GLN A 567 27.03 9.15 -4.02
N HIS A 568 26.66 8.97 -5.28
CA HIS A 568 25.53 9.69 -5.88
C HIS A 568 24.20 9.34 -5.20
N LEU A 569 23.93 8.07 -4.96
CA LEU A 569 22.74 7.60 -4.29
C LEU A 569 22.65 8.14 -2.84
N ALA A 570 23.76 8.12 -2.11
CA ALA A 570 23.84 8.68 -0.76
C ALA A 570 23.55 10.20 -0.74
N MET A 571 24.02 10.94 -1.71
CA MET A 571 23.71 12.37 -1.86
C MET A 571 22.23 12.60 -2.17
N THR A 572 21.66 11.82 -3.07
CA THR A 572 20.23 11.91 -3.42
C THR A 572 19.35 11.54 -2.22
N PHE A 573 19.69 10.49 -1.49
CA PHE A 573 19.02 10.10 -0.26
C PHE A 573 18.98 11.23 0.78
N ASN A 574 20.13 11.85 1.04
CA ASN A 574 20.21 12.99 1.95
C ASN A 574 19.37 14.19 1.47
N GLN A 575 19.26 14.41 0.17
CA GLN A 575 18.43 15.47 -0.39
C GLN A 575 16.93 15.17 -0.17
N VAL A 576 16.48 13.95 -0.45
CA VAL A 576 15.09 13.51 -0.28
C VAL A 576 14.64 13.63 1.19
N ILE A 577 15.47 13.20 2.14
CA ILE A 577 15.15 13.23 3.58
C ILE A 577 15.14 14.65 4.17
N GLN A 578 15.96 15.59 3.67
CA GLN A 578 16.05 16.96 4.22
C GLN A 578 14.81 17.81 3.92
N THR A 579 14.01 17.49 2.92
CA THR A 579 12.70 18.07 2.69
C THR A 579 11.70 17.44 3.67
N GLY A 580 11.35 18.21 4.72
CA GLY A 580 10.63 17.69 5.90
C GLY A 580 9.21 17.15 5.63
N PRO A 581 8.63 16.43 6.61
CA PRO A 581 7.35 15.70 6.46
C PRO A 581 6.10 16.59 6.37
N ASP A 582 6.23 17.90 6.49
CA ASP A 582 5.10 18.85 6.49
C ASP A 582 4.73 19.40 5.10
N GLU A 583 5.39 18.94 4.02
CA GLU A 583 5.05 19.32 2.64
C GLU A 583 4.20 18.24 1.97
N GLU A 584 3.25 18.62 1.13
CA GLU A 584 2.44 17.70 0.31
C GLU A 584 3.35 16.73 -0.45
N GLY A 585 3.14 15.42 -0.30
CA GLY A 585 3.96 14.36 -0.94
C GLY A 585 4.91 13.60 0.01
N GLY A 586 4.67 13.60 1.32
CA GLY A 586 5.51 12.90 2.30
C GLY A 586 5.63 11.38 2.07
N ASP A 587 4.57 10.73 1.63
CA ASP A 587 4.54 9.28 1.38
C ASP A 587 5.34 8.89 0.13
N ASP A 588 5.25 9.67 -0.96
CA ASP A 588 6.04 9.45 -2.18
C ASP A 588 7.55 9.55 -1.92
N LYS A 589 7.96 10.50 -1.05
CA LYS A 589 9.37 10.68 -0.67
C LYS A 589 9.91 9.50 0.15
N ALA A 590 9.08 8.89 0.98
CA ALA A 590 9.46 7.70 1.73
C ALA A 590 9.70 6.52 0.78
N VAL A 591 8.83 6.32 -0.21
CA VAL A 591 8.99 5.27 -1.24
C VAL A 591 10.27 5.48 -2.06
N THR A 592 10.53 6.71 -2.48
CA THR A 592 11.78 7.06 -3.20
C THR A 592 13.02 6.81 -2.33
N ALA A 593 12.99 7.18 -1.05
CA ALA A 593 14.09 6.94 -0.12
C ALA A 593 14.36 5.43 0.04
N MET A 594 13.32 4.63 0.18
CA MET A 594 13.41 3.16 0.22
C MET A 594 14.01 2.59 -1.07
N GLY A 595 13.54 3.04 -2.24
CA GLY A 595 14.09 2.61 -3.54
C GLY A 595 15.59 2.90 -3.69
N ILE A 596 16.06 4.04 -3.19
CA ILE A 596 17.48 4.40 -3.16
C ILE A 596 18.27 3.46 -2.25
N LEU A 597 17.77 3.17 -1.05
CA LEU A 597 18.43 2.25 -0.11
C LEU A 597 18.52 0.83 -0.67
N ASN A 598 17.44 0.32 -1.26
CA ASN A 598 17.42 -0.97 -1.94
C ASN A 598 18.42 -1.03 -3.11
N THR A 599 18.62 0.08 -3.81
CA THR A 599 19.61 0.18 -4.88
C THR A 599 21.04 0.11 -4.32
N ILE A 600 21.31 0.74 -3.19
CA ILE A 600 22.61 0.65 -2.51
C ILE A 600 22.86 -0.79 -2.02
N ASP A 601 21.84 -1.43 -1.47
CA ASP A 601 21.90 -2.83 -1.03
C ASP A 601 22.21 -3.77 -2.21
N THR A 602 21.54 -3.58 -3.34
CA THR A 602 21.83 -4.31 -4.59
C THR A 602 23.28 -4.12 -5.04
N LEU A 603 23.84 -2.90 -4.91
CA LEU A 603 25.25 -2.65 -5.22
C LEU A 603 26.20 -3.41 -4.28
N LEU A 604 25.89 -3.43 -2.97
CA LEU A 604 26.68 -4.20 -2.00
C LEU A 604 26.68 -5.69 -2.33
N SER A 605 25.50 -6.26 -2.63
CA SER A 605 25.36 -7.67 -2.97
C SER A 605 26.15 -8.06 -4.23
N VAL A 606 26.16 -7.21 -5.25
CA VAL A 606 26.88 -7.46 -6.52
C VAL A 606 28.40 -7.36 -6.34
N VAL A 607 28.90 -6.56 -5.41
CA VAL A 607 30.35 -6.37 -5.18
C VAL A 607 30.89 -7.19 -4.00
N GLU A 608 30.12 -8.08 -3.45
CA GLU A 608 30.44 -8.91 -2.27
C GLU A 608 31.84 -9.58 -2.37
N ASP A 609 32.17 -10.14 -3.53
CA ASP A 609 33.46 -10.77 -3.81
C ASP A 609 34.64 -9.76 -3.87
N HIS A 610 34.40 -8.46 -3.92
CA HIS A 610 35.40 -7.40 -4.08
C HIS A 610 35.65 -6.60 -2.79
N LYS A 611 36.31 -7.22 -1.83
CA LYS A 611 36.51 -6.73 -0.46
C LYS A 611 36.94 -5.24 -0.33
N GLU A 612 37.80 -4.73 -1.17
CA GLU A 612 38.23 -3.32 -1.13
C GLU A 612 37.13 -2.34 -1.54
N ILE A 613 36.28 -2.76 -2.49
CA ILE A 613 35.14 -1.96 -2.97
C ILE A 613 34.06 -1.99 -1.92
N THR A 614 33.71 -3.16 -1.40
CA THR A 614 32.71 -3.36 -0.33
C THR A 614 33.00 -2.45 0.88
N GLN A 615 34.24 -2.44 1.36
CA GLN A 615 34.63 -1.57 2.48
C GLN A 615 34.44 -0.06 2.21
N GLN A 616 34.64 0.37 0.96
CA GLN A 616 34.41 1.78 0.59
C GLN A 616 32.91 2.09 0.55
N LEU A 617 32.09 1.18 0.01
CA LEU A 617 30.62 1.34 0.01
C LEU A 617 30.07 1.41 1.43
N GLU A 618 30.50 0.50 2.29
CA GLU A 618 30.10 0.46 3.70
C GLU A 618 30.44 1.76 4.44
N GLY A 619 31.62 2.32 4.18
CA GLY A 619 32.00 3.63 4.73
C GLY A 619 31.06 4.75 4.33
N ILE A 620 30.53 4.74 3.11
CA ILE A 620 29.53 5.70 2.62
C ILE A 620 28.18 5.42 3.29
N CYS A 621 27.78 4.16 3.38
CA CYS A 621 26.52 3.74 4.04
C CYS A 621 26.46 4.20 5.50
N LEU A 622 27.55 4.06 6.25
CA LEU A 622 27.64 4.53 7.65
C LEU A 622 27.46 6.04 7.78
N GLN A 623 27.92 6.82 6.80
CA GLN A 623 27.66 8.27 6.79
C GLN A 623 26.18 8.58 6.58
N VAL A 624 25.51 7.82 5.71
CA VAL A 624 24.06 7.93 5.47
C VAL A 624 23.29 7.59 6.75
N ILE A 625 23.61 6.47 7.40
CA ILE A 625 22.99 6.00 8.65
C ILE A 625 23.08 7.07 9.76
N GLY A 626 24.23 7.72 9.88
CA GLY A 626 24.43 8.77 10.92
C GLY A 626 23.55 10.01 10.75
N THR A 627 22.93 10.21 9.60
CA THR A 627 22.07 11.38 9.30
C THR A 627 20.58 11.08 9.40
N VAL A 628 20.18 9.81 9.55
CA VAL A 628 18.78 9.36 9.45
C VAL A 628 17.97 9.63 10.71
N LEU A 629 16.70 10.04 10.50
CA LEU A 629 15.68 10.21 11.53
C LEU A 629 15.06 8.85 11.94
N GLN A 630 14.45 8.79 13.12
CA GLN A 630 13.83 7.59 13.70
C GLN A 630 12.79 6.89 12.80
N GLN A 631 12.20 7.62 11.84
CA GLN A 631 11.11 7.15 10.99
C GLN A 631 11.55 6.22 9.83
N HIS A 632 12.84 6.16 9.52
CA HIS A 632 13.38 5.43 8.37
C HIS A 632 14.14 4.15 8.73
N VAL A 633 13.96 3.59 9.92
CA VAL A 633 14.66 2.36 10.34
C VAL A 633 14.20 1.15 9.54
N LEU A 634 12.90 1.08 9.22
CA LEU A 634 12.33 0.03 8.36
C LEU A 634 13.06 -0.02 7.01
N ASP A 635 13.16 1.14 6.36
CA ASP A 635 13.75 1.28 5.03
C ASP A 635 15.26 0.98 5.01
N MET A 636 15.93 1.14 6.16
CA MET A 636 17.37 0.90 6.30
C MET A 636 17.74 -0.51 6.73
N MET A 637 16.76 -1.31 7.15
CA MET A 637 17.03 -2.63 7.71
C MET A 637 17.78 -3.58 6.74
N PRO A 638 17.41 -3.67 5.44
CA PRO A 638 18.14 -4.50 4.49
C PRO A 638 19.63 -4.13 4.41
N LEU A 639 19.91 -2.84 4.27
CA LEU A 639 21.28 -2.31 4.19
C LEU A 639 22.11 -2.59 5.44
N LEU A 640 21.51 -2.39 6.62
CA LEU A 640 22.16 -2.62 7.91
C LEU A 640 22.41 -4.11 8.16
N HIS A 641 21.45 -4.94 7.83
CA HIS A 641 21.56 -6.39 7.92
C HIS A 641 22.71 -6.90 7.03
N ASN A 642 22.72 -6.50 5.76
CA ASN A 642 23.78 -6.86 4.83
C ASN A 642 25.16 -6.43 5.37
N TYR A 643 25.30 -5.18 5.84
CA TYR A 643 26.54 -4.70 6.45
C TYR A 643 27.02 -5.54 7.64
N VAL A 644 26.12 -5.94 8.53
CA VAL A 644 26.45 -6.76 9.71
C VAL A 644 26.84 -8.18 9.32
N THR A 645 26.18 -8.77 8.33
CA THR A 645 26.35 -10.20 7.97
C THR A 645 27.49 -10.43 6.98
N VAL A 646 27.67 -9.57 5.99
CA VAL A 646 28.67 -9.75 4.92
C VAL A 646 30.08 -9.36 5.38
N ASP A 647 30.26 -8.21 6.04
CA ASP A 647 31.61 -7.79 6.51
C ASP A 647 31.68 -7.50 8.02
N THR A 648 31.37 -8.52 8.80
CA THR A 648 31.48 -8.47 10.27
C THR A 648 32.87 -8.03 10.76
N ASP A 649 33.93 -8.31 10.00
CA ASP A 649 35.29 -7.93 10.38
C ASP A 649 35.48 -6.40 10.32
N THR A 650 34.93 -5.73 9.31
CA THR A 650 34.94 -4.27 9.23
C THR A 650 34.08 -3.64 10.30
N LEU A 651 32.87 -4.17 10.56
CA LEU A 651 32.02 -3.74 11.67
C LEU A 651 32.78 -3.74 13.01
N LEU A 652 33.60 -4.75 13.25
CA LEU A 652 34.36 -4.90 14.50
C LEU A 652 35.71 -4.16 14.50
N SER A 653 36.14 -3.59 13.36
CA SER A 653 37.42 -2.88 13.24
C SER A 653 37.46 -1.56 14.02
N ASP A 654 36.28 -0.88 14.18
CA ASP A 654 36.14 0.35 14.98
C ASP A 654 34.88 0.25 15.85
N THR A 655 35.03 0.42 17.15
CA THR A 655 33.91 0.42 18.13
C THR A 655 32.84 1.46 17.82
N LYS A 656 33.15 2.52 17.07
CA LYS A 656 32.20 3.54 16.66
C LYS A 656 31.06 3.02 15.83
N TYR A 657 31.28 1.98 15.03
CA TYR A 657 30.24 1.40 14.17
C TYR A 657 29.16 0.73 15.00
N LEU A 658 29.54 -0.06 16.01
CA LEU A 658 28.60 -0.63 16.97
C LEU A 658 27.91 0.44 17.83
N GLU A 659 28.61 1.54 18.18
CA GLU A 659 28.01 2.65 18.90
C GLU A 659 26.95 3.38 18.07
N ILE A 660 27.15 3.54 16.76
CA ILE A 660 26.16 4.15 15.84
C ILE A 660 24.91 3.28 15.76
N ILE A 661 25.06 1.98 15.48
CA ILE A 661 23.94 1.02 15.40
C ILE A 661 23.18 1.00 16.73
N TYR A 662 23.89 0.87 17.86
CA TYR A 662 23.27 0.89 19.19
C TYR A 662 22.50 2.19 19.46
N SER A 663 23.11 3.34 19.15
CA SER A 663 22.48 4.65 19.40
C SER A 663 21.20 4.81 18.58
N MET A 664 21.19 4.33 17.34
CA MET A 664 20.03 4.31 16.47
C MET A 664 18.93 3.42 17.05
N CYS A 665 19.21 2.13 17.30
CA CYS A 665 18.24 1.19 17.85
C CYS A 665 17.69 1.66 19.21
N LYS A 666 18.55 2.16 20.10
CA LYS A 666 18.12 2.72 21.39
C LYS A 666 17.17 3.91 21.21
N LYS A 667 17.47 4.80 20.26
CA LYS A 667 16.63 5.97 19.98
C LYS A 667 15.25 5.56 19.47
N VAL A 668 15.15 4.50 18.65
CA VAL A 668 13.90 3.91 18.19
C VAL A 668 13.14 3.28 19.35
N LEU A 669 13.77 2.37 20.10
CA LEU A 669 13.16 1.64 21.21
C LEU A 669 12.78 2.54 22.41
N THR A 670 13.35 3.74 22.55
CA THR A 670 12.98 4.70 23.61
C THR A 670 12.03 5.80 23.11
N GLY A 671 11.87 5.93 21.79
CA GLY A 671 10.91 6.83 21.13
C GLY A 671 9.48 6.30 21.14
N ASP A 672 8.69 6.77 20.21
CA ASP A 672 7.33 6.29 19.94
C ASP A 672 7.07 6.34 18.41
N PRO A 673 7.90 5.62 17.62
CA PRO A 673 7.75 5.61 16.15
C PRO A 673 6.69 4.63 15.64
N GLY A 674 6.10 3.81 16.52
CA GLY A 674 5.27 2.66 16.21
C GLY A 674 5.98 1.34 16.47
N GLU A 675 5.23 0.24 16.55
CA GLU A 675 5.77 -1.08 16.94
C GLU A 675 6.58 -1.73 15.82
N ASP A 676 6.27 -1.53 14.53
CA ASP A 676 7.04 -2.07 13.41
C ASP A 676 8.50 -1.59 13.39
N PRO A 677 8.81 -0.27 13.43
CA PRO A 677 10.19 0.18 13.54
C PRO A 677 10.90 -0.36 14.79
N GLU A 678 10.17 -0.54 15.90
CA GLU A 678 10.72 -1.09 17.15
C GLU A 678 11.08 -2.58 17.00
N CYS A 679 10.26 -3.38 16.28
CA CYS A 679 10.56 -4.77 15.93
C CYS A 679 11.85 -4.88 15.12
N HIS A 680 12.00 -4.08 14.07
CA HIS A 680 13.19 -4.06 13.23
C HIS A 680 14.46 -3.62 14.00
N ALA A 681 14.34 -2.64 14.88
CA ALA A 681 15.45 -2.25 15.76
C ALA A 681 15.86 -3.36 16.72
N ALA A 682 14.90 -4.10 17.29
CA ALA A 682 15.18 -5.26 18.14
C ALA A 682 15.82 -6.40 17.34
N LYS A 683 15.30 -6.71 16.13
CA LYS A 683 15.88 -7.69 15.21
C LYS A 683 17.33 -7.38 14.86
N LEU A 684 17.66 -6.14 14.54
CA LEU A 684 19.03 -5.75 14.26
C LEU A 684 19.98 -5.98 15.44
N LEU A 685 19.55 -5.69 16.67
CA LEU A 685 20.34 -5.98 17.88
C LEU A 685 20.58 -7.48 18.06
N GLU A 686 19.57 -8.31 17.78
CA GLU A 686 19.69 -9.76 17.78
C GLU A 686 20.70 -10.24 16.74
N VAL A 687 20.59 -9.79 15.49
CA VAL A 687 21.51 -10.13 14.39
C VAL A 687 22.95 -9.83 14.77
N VAL A 688 23.23 -8.64 15.31
CA VAL A 688 24.59 -8.27 15.76
C VAL A 688 25.11 -9.22 16.85
N ILE A 689 24.28 -9.60 17.82
CA ILE A 689 24.70 -10.51 18.89
C ILE A 689 25.06 -11.88 18.32
N LEU A 690 24.22 -12.42 17.43
CA LEU A 690 24.40 -13.76 16.86
C LEU A 690 25.59 -13.80 15.90
N GLN A 691 25.71 -12.80 15.02
CA GLN A 691 26.79 -12.70 14.03
C GLN A 691 28.16 -12.50 14.69
N CYS A 692 28.21 -11.75 15.80
CA CYS A 692 29.46 -11.48 16.52
C CYS A 692 29.76 -12.48 17.64
N LYS A 693 29.11 -13.65 17.69
CA LYS A 693 29.36 -14.66 18.72
C LYS A 693 30.83 -15.12 18.69
N GLY A 694 31.50 -15.00 19.85
CA GLY A 694 32.93 -15.33 20.00
C GLY A 694 33.90 -14.28 19.50
N ARG A 695 33.44 -13.12 19.04
CA ARG A 695 34.29 -12.03 18.47
C ARG A 695 34.50 -10.85 19.43
N GLY A 696 34.16 -11.00 20.72
CA GLY A 696 34.58 -10.06 21.77
C GLY A 696 33.72 -8.80 21.97
N ILE A 697 32.41 -8.88 21.69
CA ILE A 697 31.44 -7.79 21.88
C ILE A 697 30.84 -7.77 23.31
N ASP A 698 31.48 -8.40 24.29
CA ASP A 698 30.97 -8.57 25.67
C ASP A 698 30.58 -7.25 26.35
N GLN A 699 31.19 -6.14 25.95
CA GLN A 699 30.90 -4.81 26.53
C GLN A 699 29.59 -4.20 26.03
N VAL A 700 29.15 -4.54 24.81
CA VAL A 700 27.95 -3.95 24.20
C VAL A 700 26.71 -4.83 24.38
N VAL A 701 26.84 -6.13 24.49
CA VAL A 701 25.72 -7.06 24.70
C VAL A 701 24.83 -6.65 25.88
N PRO A 702 25.33 -6.27 27.06
CA PRO A 702 24.49 -5.78 28.17
C PRO A 702 23.68 -4.54 27.82
N LEU A 703 24.23 -3.66 26.97
CA LEU A 703 23.53 -2.45 26.54
C LEU A 703 22.37 -2.77 25.61
N PHE A 704 22.54 -3.74 24.70
CA PHE A 704 21.50 -4.21 23.77
C PHE A 704 20.34 -4.86 24.54
N VAL A 705 20.65 -5.78 25.44
CA VAL A 705 19.68 -6.44 26.31
C VAL A 705 18.92 -5.41 27.16
N THR A 706 19.62 -4.44 27.73
CA THR A 706 19.00 -3.39 28.54
C THR A 706 18.00 -2.57 27.72
N ALA A 707 18.36 -2.15 26.50
CA ALA A 707 17.48 -1.37 25.64
C ALA A 707 16.21 -2.13 25.25
N ALA A 708 16.34 -3.41 24.87
CA ALA A 708 15.21 -4.26 24.50
C ALA A 708 14.28 -4.54 25.68
N LEU A 709 14.80 -4.91 26.85
CA LEU A 709 13.99 -5.19 28.03
C LEU A 709 13.40 -3.92 28.65
N GLU A 710 14.06 -2.76 28.52
CA GLU A 710 13.51 -1.47 28.92
C GLU A 710 12.26 -1.12 28.08
N ARG A 711 12.24 -1.45 26.78
CA ARG A 711 11.07 -1.27 25.94
C ARG A 711 9.85 -2.04 26.46
N LEU A 712 10.04 -3.24 26.96
CA LEU A 712 8.98 -4.08 27.54
C LEU A 712 8.40 -3.52 28.86
N THR A 713 8.97 -2.49 29.43
CA THR A 713 8.40 -1.80 30.61
C THR A 713 7.27 -0.84 30.24
N ARG A 714 7.10 -0.54 28.95
CA ARG A 714 5.98 0.26 28.42
C ARG A 714 4.91 -0.68 27.83
N GLU A 715 3.76 -0.15 27.51
CA GLU A 715 2.69 -0.88 26.84
C GLU A 715 3.18 -1.47 25.50
N VAL A 716 2.85 -2.74 25.28
CA VAL A 716 3.15 -3.48 24.04
C VAL A 716 1.84 -4.05 23.51
N LYS A 717 1.44 -3.67 22.31
CA LYS A 717 0.16 -4.05 21.70
C LYS A 717 0.26 -5.39 20.97
N THR A 718 1.38 -5.64 20.29
CA THR A 718 1.60 -6.81 19.45
C THR A 718 2.40 -7.90 20.19
N SER A 719 2.12 -9.16 19.89
CA SER A 719 2.96 -10.30 20.32
C SER A 719 4.33 -10.23 19.66
N GLU A 720 4.42 -9.76 18.43
CA GLU A 720 5.63 -9.66 17.63
C GLU A 720 6.71 -8.77 18.29
N LEU A 721 6.39 -7.54 18.66
CA LEU A 721 7.35 -6.69 19.38
C LEU A 721 7.79 -7.31 20.71
N ARG A 722 6.89 -7.97 21.42
CA ARG A 722 7.22 -8.61 22.69
C ARG A 722 8.20 -9.76 22.47
N THR A 723 7.94 -10.63 21.49
CA THR A 723 8.84 -11.74 21.17
C THR A 723 10.17 -11.24 20.62
N MET A 724 10.20 -10.23 19.75
CA MET A 724 11.45 -9.64 19.25
C MET A 724 12.33 -9.08 20.36
N CYS A 725 11.76 -8.34 21.31
CA CYS A 725 12.53 -7.83 22.46
C CYS A 725 13.04 -8.98 23.38
N LEU A 726 12.27 -10.05 23.54
CA LEU A 726 12.71 -11.24 24.28
C LEU A 726 13.83 -11.97 23.53
N GLN A 727 13.78 -12.05 22.20
CA GLN A 727 14.80 -12.70 21.38
C GLN A 727 16.18 -12.05 21.54
N VAL A 728 16.27 -10.73 21.70
CA VAL A 728 17.55 -10.07 22.00
C VAL A 728 18.20 -10.64 23.25
N ALA A 729 17.41 -10.87 24.31
CA ALA A 729 17.92 -11.49 25.55
C ALA A 729 18.20 -12.99 25.37
N ILE A 730 17.41 -13.71 24.58
CA ILE A 730 17.63 -15.14 24.26
C ILE A 730 18.91 -15.29 23.41
N ALA A 731 19.13 -14.44 22.43
CA ALA A 731 20.37 -14.39 21.66
C ALA A 731 21.60 -14.12 22.57
N ALA A 732 21.48 -13.20 23.51
CA ALA A 732 22.51 -12.94 24.52
C ALA A 732 22.74 -14.15 25.44
N LEU A 733 21.70 -14.93 25.77
CA LEU A 733 21.82 -16.18 26.51
C LEU A 733 22.59 -17.21 25.69
N TYR A 734 22.29 -17.35 24.40
CA TYR A 734 23.02 -18.24 23.50
C TYR A 734 24.47 -17.76 23.25
N TYR A 735 24.71 -16.43 23.23
CA TYR A 735 26.03 -15.83 23.13
C TYR A 735 26.91 -16.17 24.34
N SER A 736 26.43 -15.84 25.56
CA SER A 736 27.14 -16.11 26.82
C SER A 736 26.17 -16.12 28.01
N PRO A 737 25.78 -17.32 28.51
CA PRO A 737 24.86 -17.42 29.65
C PRO A 737 25.34 -16.67 30.92
N PRO A 738 26.65 -16.71 31.30
CA PRO A 738 27.09 -15.94 32.47
C PRO A 738 26.97 -14.42 32.29
N LEU A 739 27.22 -13.92 31.10
CA LEU A 739 27.12 -12.49 30.78
C LEU A 739 25.68 -11.99 30.89
N LEU A 740 24.74 -12.72 30.26
CA LEU A 740 23.31 -12.37 30.36
C LEU A 740 22.82 -12.42 31.80
N LEU A 741 23.06 -13.53 32.52
CA LEU A 741 22.58 -13.68 33.90
C LEU A 741 23.13 -12.57 34.82
N ASN A 742 24.40 -12.23 34.68
CA ASN A 742 24.98 -11.11 35.44
C ASN A 742 24.31 -9.77 35.05
N THR A 743 24.00 -9.58 33.80
CA THR A 743 23.29 -8.37 33.34
C THR A 743 21.90 -8.29 33.97
N LEU A 744 21.11 -9.35 33.90
CA LEU A 744 19.74 -9.42 34.45
C LEU A 744 19.70 -9.23 35.97
N GLU A 745 20.66 -9.80 36.73
CA GLU A 745 20.75 -9.66 38.18
C GLU A 745 21.09 -8.21 38.60
N ASN A 746 21.83 -7.46 37.78
CA ASN A 746 22.22 -6.08 38.06
C ASN A 746 21.22 -5.05 37.49
N LEU A 747 20.34 -5.46 36.56
CA LEU A 747 19.38 -4.58 35.91
C LEU A 747 18.23 -4.23 36.88
N ARG A 748 17.89 -2.94 36.97
CA ARG A 748 16.77 -2.42 37.76
C ARG A 748 15.98 -1.42 36.94
N PHE A 749 14.67 -1.59 36.89
CA PHE A 749 13.77 -0.62 36.31
C PHE A 749 13.03 0.17 37.39
N PRO A 750 12.59 1.41 37.12
CA PRO A 750 12.09 2.34 38.15
C PRO A 750 10.94 1.79 39.03
N ASN A 751 10.15 0.87 38.53
CA ASN A 751 9.00 0.30 39.25
C ASN A 751 9.24 -1.11 39.78
N ASN A 752 10.44 -1.66 39.66
CA ASN A 752 10.74 -3.04 40.02
C ASN A 752 11.97 -3.12 40.93
N THR A 753 11.79 -3.67 42.14
CA THR A 753 12.85 -3.82 43.16
C THR A 753 13.55 -5.17 43.09
N GLU A 754 12.99 -6.14 42.33
CA GLU A 754 13.56 -7.47 42.18
C GLU A 754 14.43 -7.58 40.91
N PRO A 755 15.36 -8.53 40.82
CA PRO A 755 16.10 -8.84 39.63
C PRO A 755 15.17 -9.17 38.46
N ILE A 756 15.53 -8.69 37.26
CA ILE A 756 14.71 -8.85 36.04
C ILE A 756 14.72 -10.30 35.56
N THR A 757 15.62 -11.15 36.02
CA THR A 757 15.73 -12.57 35.67
C THR A 757 14.41 -13.33 35.79
N ASN A 758 13.66 -13.10 36.87
CA ASN A 758 12.38 -13.77 37.12
C ASN A 758 11.34 -13.34 36.08
N HIS A 759 11.25 -12.05 35.80
CA HIS A 759 10.32 -11.51 34.82
C HIS A 759 10.64 -11.99 33.41
N PHE A 760 11.90 -11.95 33.01
CA PHE A 760 12.33 -12.42 31.70
C PHE A 760 11.97 -13.87 31.46
N ILE A 761 12.37 -14.79 32.36
CA ILE A 761 12.12 -16.20 32.20
C ILE A 761 10.61 -16.51 32.22
N SER A 762 9.86 -15.87 33.14
CA SER A 762 8.42 -16.08 33.24
C SER A 762 7.68 -15.60 32.00
N GLN A 763 8.04 -14.43 31.48
CA GLN A 763 7.41 -13.87 30.28
C GLN A 763 7.76 -14.71 29.03
N TRP A 764 9.02 -15.09 28.86
CA TRP A 764 9.44 -15.93 27.77
C TRP A 764 8.67 -17.27 27.71
N LEU A 765 8.56 -17.98 28.86
CA LEU A 765 7.83 -19.27 28.92
C LEU A 765 6.31 -19.09 28.77
N LYS A 766 5.77 -17.91 29.09
CA LYS A 766 4.36 -17.58 28.87
C LYS A 766 4.06 -17.34 27.40
N ASP A 767 4.98 -16.72 26.67
CA ASP A 767 4.82 -16.34 25.26
C ASP A 767 5.49 -17.36 24.32
N VAL A 768 5.80 -18.56 24.77
CA VAL A 768 6.53 -19.55 23.95
C VAL A 768 5.77 -19.99 22.69
N ASP A 769 4.46 -19.89 22.69
CA ASP A 769 3.55 -20.14 21.58
C ASP A 769 3.45 -18.96 20.59
N CYS A 770 3.89 -17.76 21.00
CA CYS A 770 3.93 -16.57 20.13
C CYS A 770 5.19 -16.51 19.25
N PHE A 771 6.16 -17.39 19.43
CA PHE A 771 7.32 -17.48 18.54
C PHE A 771 6.92 -18.27 17.29
N LEU A 772 6.70 -17.52 16.22
CA LEU A 772 6.34 -18.02 14.90
C LEU A 772 7.59 -18.19 14.04
N GLY A 773 7.48 -18.83 12.90
CA GLY A 773 8.60 -18.97 11.98
C GLY A 773 9.73 -19.94 12.41
N LEU A 774 10.65 -20.17 11.49
CA LEU A 774 11.76 -21.11 11.66
C LEU A 774 12.82 -20.56 12.62
N HIS A 775 13.31 -19.34 12.32
CA HIS A 775 14.37 -18.70 13.08
C HIS A 775 13.99 -18.48 14.55
N ASP A 776 12.81 -17.94 14.81
CA ASP A 776 12.34 -17.59 16.15
C ASP A 776 12.26 -18.81 17.06
N ARG A 777 11.70 -19.91 16.55
CA ARG A 777 11.60 -21.18 17.28
C ARG A 777 12.98 -21.81 17.50
N LYS A 778 13.88 -21.73 16.51
CA LYS A 778 15.23 -22.25 16.59
C LYS A 778 16.06 -21.56 17.68
N ILE A 779 16.04 -20.22 17.71
CA ILE A 779 16.77 -19.47 18.75
C ILE A 779 16.19 -19.71 20.15
N CYS A 780 14.89 -19.88 20.28
CA CYS A 780 14.25 -20.27 21.54
C CYS A 780 14.72 -21.64 22.03
N VAL A 781 14.81 -22.65 21.16
CA VAL A 781 15.32 -23.98 21.52
C VAL A 781 16.77 -23.88 21.97
N LEU A 782 17.61 -23.13 21.26
CA LEU A 782 19.02 -22.91 21.62
C LEU A 782 19.15 -22.18 22.97
N GLY A 783 18.29 -21.23 23.25
CA GLY A 783 18.21 -20.56 24.56
C GLY A 783 17.81 -21.52 25.68
N LEU A 784 16.79 -22.37 25.45
CA LEU A 784 16.41 -23.40 26.41
C LEU A 784 17.56 -24.41 26.66
N CYS A 785 18.29 -24.79 25.62
CA CYS A 785 19.50 -25.61 25.72
C CYS A 785 20.53 -24.97 26.66
N ALA A 786 20.80 -23.68 26.46
CA ALA A 786 21.73 -22.91 27.27
C ALA A 786 21.30 -22.85 28.77
N LEU A 787 19.98 -22.69 29.06
CA LEU A 787 19.46 -22.73 30.43
C LEU A 787 19.57 -24.11 31.08
N ILE A 788 19.27 -25.20 30.35
CA ILE A 788 19.32 -26.57 30.84
C ILE A 788 20.77 -26.96 31.14
N ASP A 789 21.72 -26.49 30.34
CA ASP A 789 23.15 -26.83 30.48
C ASP A 789 23.86 -26.10 31.61
N LEU A 790 23.28 -25.05 32.19
CA LEU A 790 23.88 -24.31 33.30
C LEU A 790 24.29 -25.22 34.43
N GLU A 791 25.54 -25.08 34.92
CA GLU A 791 26.02 -25.79 36.12
C GLU A 791 25.45 -25.16 37.41
N GLN A 792 25.42 -23.81 37.48
CA GLN A 792 24.83 -23.06 38.58
C GLN A 792 23.58 -22.33 38.07
N ARG A 793 22.43 -22.91 38.37
CA ARG A 793 21.13 -22.40 37.93
C ARG A 793 20.61 -21.34 38.91
N PRO A 794 20.17 -20.16 38.39
CA PRO A 794 19.42 -19.21 39.18
C PRO A 794 18.16 -19.82 39.79
N GLN A 795 17.70 -19.29 40.92
CA GLN A 795 16.49 -19.77 41.58
C GLN A 795 15.27 -19.66 40.67
N ALA A 796 15.18 -18.62 39.82
CA ALA A 796 14.14 -18.44 38.80
C ALA A 796 14.02 -19.64 37.82
N VAL A 797 15.14 -20.16 37.34
CA VAL A 797 15.18 -21.34 36.46
C VAL A 797 14.69 -22.56 37.17
N ASN A 798 15.08 -22.78 38.44
CA ASN A 798 14.64 -23.90 39.22
C ASN A 798 13.12 -23.89 39.50
N GLN A 799 12.53 -22.72 39.65
CA GLN A 799 11.07 -22.58 39.89
C GLN A 799 10.25 -23.00 38.68
N VAL A 800 10.76 -22.78 37.46
CA VAL A 800 10.09 -23.11 36.20
C VAL A 800 10.61 -24.41 35.54
N ALA A 801 11.48 -25.16 36.20
CA ALA A 801 12.13 -26.35 35.63
C ALA A 801 11.15 -27.37 35.02
N GLY A 802 9.94 -27.53 35.62
CA GLY A 802 8.88 -28.37 35.07
C GLY A 802 8.23 -27.90 33.79
N GLN A 803 8.43 -26.63 33.37
CA GLN A 803 7.86 -26.02 32.16
C GLN A 803 8.85 -26.05 30.97
N LEU A 804 10.15 -26.22 31.21
CA LEU A 804 11.18 -26.16 30.16
C LEU A 804 11.03 -27.26 29.11
N LEU A 805 10.76 -28.49 29.54
CA LEU A 805 10.60 -29.60 28.59
C LEU A 805 9.29 -29.53 27.80
N PRO A 806 8.13 -29.19 28.38
CA PRO A 806 6.92 -28.90 27.61
C PRO A 806 7.11 -27.77 26.61
N ALA A 807 7.77 -26.69 26.96
CA ALA A 807 8.10 -25.59 26.06
C ALA A 807 8.96 -26.06 24.87
N ALA A 808 10.02 -26.84 25.14
CA ALA A 808 10.85 -27.41 24.07
C ALA A 808 10.05 -28.32 23.12
N ILE A 809 9.15 -29.15 23.65
CA ILE A 809 8.29 -30.01 22.82
C ILE A 809 7.37 -29.16 21.91
N LEU A 810 6.79 -28.11 22.44
CA LEU A 810 5.93 -27.20 21.67
C LEU A 810 6.72 -26.55 20.51
N LEU A 811 7.91 -26.02 20.79
CA LEU A 811 8.79 -25.41 19.78
C LEU A 811 9.23 -26.43 18.72
N PHE A 812 9.60 -27.66 19.08
CA PHE A 812 9.95 -28.69 18.09
C PHE A 812 8.77 -29.12 17.22
N ASN A 813 7.54 -29.09 17.73
CA ASN A 813 6.35 -29.34 16.91
C ASN A 813 6.12 -28.20 15.89
N GLY A 814 6.36 -26.96 16.30
CA GLY A 814 6.33 -25.80 15.41
C GLY A 814 7.46 -25.83 14.37
N LEU A 815 8.71 -26.13 14.78
CA LEU A 815 9.85 -26.27 13.87
C LEU A 815 9.60 -27.31 12.78
N LYS A 816 9.02 -28.46 13.15
CA LYS A 816 8.67 -29.47 12.15
C LYS A 816 7.71 -28.96 11.08
N ARG A 817 6.75 -28.12 11.46
CA ARG A 817 5.84 -27.49 10.48
C ARG A 817 6.55 -26.45 9.61
N ALA A 818 7.37 -25.60 10.24
CA ALA A 818 8.11 -24.54 9.52
C ALA A 818 9.10 -25.14 8.49
N TYR A 819 9.85 -26.20 8.86
CA TYR A 819 10.71 -26.92 7.89
C TYR A 819 9.91 -27.59 6.76
N ALA A 820 8.69 -28.06 7.03
CA ALA A 820 7.83 -28.62 5.99
C ALA A 820 7.35 -27.53 5.00
N CYS A 821 6.94 -26.37 5.51
CA CYS A 821 6.55 -25.22 4.66
C CYS A 821 7.73 -24.73 3.79
N GLN A 822 8.92 -24.57 4.37
CA GLN A 822 10.10 -24.17 3.60
C GLN A 822 10.40 -25.17 2.46
N ALA A 823 10.35 -26.47 2.74
CA ALA A 823 10.59 -27.50 1.71
C ALA A 823 9.48 -27.56 0.64
N GLU A 824 8.26 -27.13 0.92
CA GLU A 824 7.18 -27.00 -0.05
C GLU A 824 7.43 -25.78 -0.95
N ASN A 825 7.81 -24.63 -0.39
CA ASN A 825 8.13 -23.41 -1.14
C ASN A 825 9.33 -23.62 -2.09
N GLU A 826 10.42 -24.27 -1.63
CA GLU A 826 11.58 -24.58 -2.47
C GLU A 826 11.22 -25.52 -3.65
N ASN A 827 10.28 -26.44 -3.49
CA ASN A 827 9.83 -27.31 -4.57
C ASN A 827 8.93 -26.58 -5.59
N GLU A 828 8.16 -25.56 -5.18
CA GLU A 828 7.36 -24.73 -6.11
C GLU A 828 8.24 -23.83 -6.99
N ASP A 829 9.38 -23.37 -6.48
CA ASP A 829 10.35 -22.57 -7.25
C ASP A 829 11.16 -23.43 -8.26
N GLU A 830 11.41 -24.71 -7.98
CA GLU A 830 12.08 -25.62 -8.91
C GLU A 830 11.16 -26.17 -10.01
N ASP A 831 9.83 -26.30 -9.76
CA ASP A 831 8.86 -26.77 -10.77
C ASP A 831 8.39 -25.67 -11.73
N GLY A 832 8.80 -24.43 -11.55
CA GLY A 832 8.46 -23.28 -12.42
C GLY A 832 9.11 -23.29 -13.82
N ASP A 833 10.03 -24.20 -14.12
CA ASP A 833 10.74 -24.29 -15.42
C ASP A 833 10.17 -25.37 -16.38
N GLY A 834 8.98 -25.91 -16.11
CA GLY A 834 8.30 -26.88 -16.93
C GLY A 834 7.30 -26.23 -17.89
N ASP A 835 7.59 -26.26 -19.20
CA ASP A 835 6.70 -25.98 -20.35
C ASP A 835 5.28 -26.58 -20.16
N GLY A 836 4.37 -25.84 -19.57
CA GLY A 836 2.96 -26.11 -19.53
C GLY A 836 2.19 -24.96 -20.16
N GLU A 837 1.80 -25.11 -21.44
CA GLU A 837 0.76 -24.30 -22.07
C GLU A 837 -0.57 -24.53 -21.32
N GLU A 838 -0.85 -23.73 -20.29
CA GLU A 838 -2.20 -23.61 -19.74
C GLU A 838 -2.64 -22.14 -19.74
N ASP A 839 -3.88 -21.95 -20.20
CA ASP A 839 -4.55 -20.69 -20.48
C ASP A 839 -4.53 -19.66 -19.31
N GLU A 840 -3.53 -18.78 -19.24
CA GLU A 840 -3.58 -17.58 -18.40
C GLU A 840 -4.40 -16.45 -19.07
N GLU A 841 -5.70 -16.64 -19.15
CA GLU A 841 -6.64 -15.55 -19.44
C GLU A 841 -7.13 -14.91 -18.12
N ASN A 842 -6.37 -14.18 -17.36
CA ASN A 842 -6.93 -13.19 -16.37
C ASN A 842 -5.89 -12.51 -15.45
N GLY A 843 -4.60 -12.68 -15.61
CA GLY A 843 -3.61 -12.29 -14.59
C GLY A 843 -3.42 -10.77 -14.36
N THR A 844 -3.48 -9.94 -15.37
CA THR A 844 -3.05 -8.51 -15.26
C THR A 844 -4.14 -7.55 -14.78
N ALA A 845 -5.40 -7.83 -15.06
CA ALA A 845 -6.50 -6.99 -14.55
C ALA A 845 -6.82 -7.24 -13.05
N PHE A 846 -6.42 -8.40 -12.52
CA PHE A 846 -6.67 -8.79 -11.14
C PHE A 846 -5.61 -8.23 -10.18
N MET A 847 -4.37 -8.07 -10.62
CA MET A 847 -3.29 -7.48 -9.80
C MET A 847 -3.49 -5.98 -9.60
N LEU A 848 -3.95 -5.23 -10.59
CA LEU A 848 -4.27 -3.80 -10.48
C LEU A 848 -5.49 -3.51 -9.60
N ALA A 849 -6.42 -4.47 -9.46
CA ALA A 849 -7.58 -4.32 -8.58
C ALA A 849 -7.28 -4.62 -7.09
N LYS A 850 -6.17 -5.29 -6.79
CA LYS A 850 -5.80 -5.67 -5.42
C LYS A 850 -5.10 -4.55 -4.66
N HIS A 851 -4.51 -3.56 -5.34
CA HIS A 851 -3.75 -2.46 -4.72
C HIS A 851 -4.50 -1.12 -4.62
N ALA A 852 -5.71 -1.00 -5.14
CA ALA A 852 -6.48 0.24 -5.15
C ALA A 852 -7.51 0.36 -4.01
N GLY A 853 -7.25 -0.20 -2.84
CA GLY A 853 -8.16 -0.21 -1.70
C GLY A 853 -7.53 0.00 -0.33
N GLU A 854 -6.24 0.22 -0.26
CA GLU A 854 -5.54 0.43 1.02
C GLU A 854 -5.43 1.91 1.37
N ASP A 855 -6.53 2.49 1.85
CA ASP A 855 -6.44 3.44 2.96
C ASP A 855 -6.55 2.60 4.23
N GLY A 856 -5.45 2.58 5.00
CA GLY A 856 -5.20 1.68 6.10
C GLY A 856 -6.30 1.59 7.14
N ASP A 857 -6.46 0.43 7.67
CA ASP A 857 -6.43 0.02 9.06
C ASP A 857 -7.01 -1.40 9.19
N ASP A 858 -6.20 -2.27 9.78
CA ASP A 858 -6.56 -3.55 10.38
C ASP A 858 -7.17 -4.61 9.44
N GLU A 859 -6.33 -5.30 8.67
CA GLU A 859 -6.56 -6.71 8.39
C GLU A 859 -6.24 -7.50 9.68
N ASP A 860 -7.29 -7.96 10.37
CA ASP A 860 -7.18 -9.13 11.23
C ASP A 860 -6.83 -10.33 10.32
N TRP A 861 -5.55 -10.53 10.10
CA TRP A 861 -5.06 -11.83 9.67
C TRP A 861 -5.35 -12.79 10.83
N ASP A 862 -5.93 -13.93 10.52
CA ASP A 862 -5.96 -15.04 11.46
C ASP A 862 -4.49 -15.39 11.78
N GLU A 863 -3.96 -14.85 12.89
CA GLU A 863 -2.59 -15.05 13.38
C GLU A 863 -2.28 -16.55 13.62
N ASP A 864 -3.29 -17.41 13.61
CA ASP A 864 -3.16 -18.84 13.93
C ASP A 864 -2.56 -19.69 12.80
N ASP A 865 -2.49 -19.19 11.55
CA ASP A 865 -1.97 -19.94 10.39
C ASP A 865 -0.65 -19.38 9.81
N ALA A 866 -0.11 -18.28 10.33
CA ALA A 866 1.16 -17.74 9.85
C ALA A 866 2.34 -18.55 10.38
N GLU A 867 2.99 -19.33 9.51
CA GLU A 867 4.23 -20.07 9.85
C GLU A 867 5.49 -19.22 9.62
N GLU A 868 5.41 -18.09 8.91
CA GLU A 868 6.51 -17.17 8.60
C GLU A 868 6.19 -15.74 9.05
N THR A 869 7.20 -14.98 9.47
CA THR A 869 7.10 -13.55 9.80
C THR A 869 7.87 -12.69 8.80
N ALA A 870 7.48 -11.42 8.65
CA ALA A 870 8.16 -10.47 7.76
C ALA A 870 9.66 -10.27 8.10
N LEU A 871 10.07 -10.53 9.34
CA LEU A 871 11.46 -10.39 9.80
C LEU A 871 12.32 -11.65 9.56
N GLU A 872 11.73 -12.74 9.11
CA GLU A 872 12.44 -14.01 8.89
C GLU A 872 13.45 -13.96 7.74
N GLY A 873 13.22 -13.08 6.77
CA GLY A 873 14.17 -12.79 5.69
C GLY A 873 15.52 -12.20 6.16
N TYR A 874 15.59 -11.70 7.40
CA TYR A 874 16.84 -11.22 8.00
C TYR A 874 17.56 -12.35 8.73
N THR A 875 18.22 -13.21 7.96
CA THR A 875 18.96 -14.39 8.42
C THR A 875 20.16 -14.02 9.31
N THR A 876 20.60 -14.95 10.14
CA THR A 876 21.71 -14.80 11.06
C THR A 876 22.71 -15.95 10.93
N ALA A 877 23.85 -15.89 11.61
CA ALA A 877 24.84 -16.98 11.65
C ALA A 877 24.26 -18.31 12.20
N VAL A 878 23.06 -18.31 12.78
CA VAL A 878 22.38 -19.52 13.25
C VAL A 878 21.62 -20.22 12.10
N ASP A 879 21.26 -19.46 11.07
CA ASP A 879 20.49 -19.92 9.91
C ASP A 879 21.35 -20.32 8.72
N ASP A 880 22.66 -20.10 8.79
CA ASP A 880 23.65 -20.35 7.73
C ASP A 880 23.69 -21.85 7.38
N GLU A 881 23.41 -22.19 6.12
CA GLU A 881 23.39 -23.55 5.60
C GLU A 881 24.78 -24.23 5.64
N ASP A 882 25.86 -23.46 5.49
CA ASP A 882 27.23 -23.96 5.53
C ASP A 882 27.72 -24.26 6.96
N ASN A 883 27.09 -23.63 7.97
CA ASN A 883 27.39 -23.78 9.40
C ASN A 883 26.20 -24.32 10.19
N LEU A 884 25.48 -25.27 9.67
CA LEU A 884 24.25 -25.83 10.25
C LEU A 884 24.32 -26.05 11.76
N VAL A 885 23.72 -25.13 12.52
CA VAL A 885 23.45 -25.31 13.95
C VAL A 885 22.22 -26.21 14.06
N ASP A 886 22.43 -27.52 14.28
CA ASP A 886 21.34 -28.50 14.48
C ASP A 886 20.83 -28.42 15.92
N GLU A 887 19.76 -27.69 16.14
CA GLU A 887 19.14 -27.49 17.45
C GLU A 887 18.63 -28.80 18.09
N TYR A 888 18.22 -29.76 17.29
CA TYR A 888 17.77 -31.07 17.76
C TYR A 888 18.93 -31.91 18.30
N GLN A 889 20.06 -31.93 17.59
CA GLN A 889 21.25 -32.68 18.04
C GLN A 889 21.85 -32.03 19.28
N ILE A 890 21.86 -30.70 19.37
CA ILE A 890 22.33 -29.96 20.54
C ILE A 890 21.44 -30.32 21.76
N PHE A 891 20.14 -30.23 21.60
CA PHE A 891 19.20 -30.54 22.69
C PHE A 891 19.33 -31.96 23.15
N LYS A 892 19.41 -32.93 22.24
CA LYS A 892 19.61 -34.36 22.51
C LYS A 892 20.92 -34.63 23.28
N ALA A 893 22.03 -34.00 22.85
CA ALA A 893 23.33 -34.13 23.50
C ALA A 893 23.32 -33.65 24.96
N ILE A 894 22.67 -32.50 25.20
CA ILE A 894 22.53 -31.90 26.52
C ILE A 894 21.68 -32.81 27.44
N LEU A 895 20.56 -33.32 26.95
CA LEU A 895 19.74 -34.25 27.76
C LEU A 895 20.50 -35.55 28.12
N GLN A 896 21.23 -36.10 27.16
CA GLN A 896 22.07 -37.30 27.42
C GLN A 896 23.17 -37.05 28.44
N SER A 897 23.84 -35.88 28.37
CA SER A 897 24.86 -35.48 29.33
C SER A 897 24.28 -35.31 30.75
N LYS A 898 23.09 -34.70 30.89
CA LYS A 898 22.46 -34.50 32.19
C LYS A 898 21.93 -35.81 32.78
N GLU A 899 21.43 -36.73 31.95
CA GLU A 899 21.03 -38.09 32.39
C GLU A 899 22.22 -38.86 32.89
N THR A 900 23.37 -38.82 32.22
CA THR A 900 24.59 -39.49 32.62
C THR A 900 25.11 -38.93 33.96
N THR A 901 25.08 -37.62 34.14
CA THR A 901 25.46 -36.93 35.38
C THR A 901 24.55 -37.34 36.53
N PHE A 902 23.23 -37.39 36.30
CA PHE A 902 22.24 -37.81 37.28
C PHE A 902 22.43 -39.27 37.73
N GLN A 903 22.73 -40.19 36.79
CA GLN A 903 23.01 -41.59 37.07
C GLN A 903 24.33 -41.73 37.82
N ALA A 904 25.38 -40.94 37.51
CA ALA A 904 26.65 -40.94 38.24
C ALA A 904 26.47 -40.46 39.68
N HIS A 905 25.69 -39.38 39.91
CA HIS A 905 25.37 -38.93 41.29
C HIS A 905 24.59 -39.96 42.07
N LYS A 906 23.63 -40.65 41.44
CA LYS A 906 22.85 -41.71 42.07
C LYS A 906 23.69 -42.91 42.42
N ALA A 907 24.73 -43.23 41.63
CA ALA A 907 25.70 -44.29 41.90
C ALA A 907 26.67 -43.90 43.02
N SER A 908 27.06 -42.61 43.14
CA SER A 908 27.92 -42.14 44.23
C SER A 908 27.20 -42.05 45.56
N ASP A 909 25.91 -41.71 45.60
CA ASP A 909 25.10 -41.71 46.83
C ASP A 909 24.71 -43.14 47.27
N GLY A 910 24.64 -44.11 46.34
CA GLY A 910 24.40 -45.48 46.63
C GLY A 910 25.63 -46.31 47.17
N SER A 911 26.83 -45.70 47.12
CA SER A 911 28.05 -46.30 47.66
C SER A 911 28.41 -45.85 49.11
N SER A 912 27.58 -44.97 49.67
CA SER A 912 27.77 -44.50 51.08
C SER A 912 26.65 -44.92 52.01
N SER A 913 25.93 -46.02 51.70
CA SER A 913 25.01 -46.73 52.63
C SER A 913 25.50 -48.08 53.00
#